data_a469376aa0b6f8d8d22cdca2f7444f0f
#
_entry.id   a469376aa0b6f8d8d22cdca2f7444f0f
#
_cell.length_a   1.000
_cell.length_b   1.000
_cell.length_c   1.000
_cell.angle_alpha   90.00
_cell.angle_beta   90.00
_cell.angle_gamma   90.00
#
_symmetry.space_group_name_H-M   'P 1'
#
loop_
_entity.id
_entity.type
_entity.pdbx_description
1 polymer ?
#
loop_
_entity_poly.entity_id
_entity_poly.type
_entity_poly.pdbx_seq_one_letter_code
_entity_poly.pdbx_strand_id
1 'polypeptide(L)'
;MNLDLENINFKLAYDFINHTNCSLYLTGKAGTGKTTFLKYVKQHCRKNLVIVAPTGVAAINAGGVTMHSFFQLPFGPYLPDMKTGFGMNDGIVDKNALFKNLKLNSTKRKLIDELQLLIIDEVSMLRSDTLDAIHTILQVFRKNKKPFGGVQVLFIGDLHQLPPVVKDSEKVLLDRYYNSPFFFDAKVLEDTPLVYIELKKIYRQNEQSFIDLLNKLRHNALDEQDFHTLNRRYDPGFAGKDKNYITLTTHNHKADVINAEELRKLPSVAHFFKGQIKGDFGDKQLPTDLSLQLKEGAQVMFVKNDSSPEKKYYNGKIVVVSKITEDDIYVKFPDTNEEYLVKPETWENINYSLNKETNGIDEKVIGEFIQIPLRLAWAITIHKSQGLTFDKAIIDAGQSFAPGQVYVALSRCTSLEGIVLHSRITEHALFTEERIATFTRNEVKEQVLQQQLQHEQFKYESEKLISMFQWQRVLDAMYELEEATLLSKNIPEEEEAIAFVRKLVDKAREQKDVADKFMIQLDSILSDTAFSKDMALLKERVKKGIGYFVKSLYEEIFKPLSVYLKSINGKPKLKKYILLVVAVYDKCWQKVSELQESTFNDEILFDLAQRFEKEKVEAKKSKVEKGASSKESLAYFIAGKTISEIAVIRNMAVSTVESHLAEFVKSGELEIARFLSVEQLNTIKKVLLTTNEKSTSVLRQALNNEFSYGELRMALNHFIFLKEI
;
A
#
# COMPACT_ATOMS: atom_id res chain seq x y z
N MET A 1 23.44 -8.10 2.91
CA MET A 1 23.82 -7.58 1.59
C MET A 1 24.78 -6.43 1.83
N ASN A 2 26.03 -6.53 1.34
CA ASN A 2 26.89 -5.36 1.30
C ASN A 2 26.31 -4.40 0.27
N LEU A 3 25.72 -3.31 0.73
CA LEU A 3 25.26 -2.22 -0.13
C LEU A 3 26.51 -1.56 -0.73
N ASP A 4 26.55 -1.46 -2.05
CA ASP A 4 27.58 -0.71 -2.75
C ASP A 4 27.25 0.80 -2.69
N LEU A 5 27.50 1.39 -1.52
CA LEU A 5 27.29 2.82 -1.29
C LEU A 5 28.30 3.70 -2.05
N GLU A 6 29.31 3.10 -2.68
CA GLU A 6 30.27 3.80 -3.54
C GLU A 6 29.71 4.00 -4.96
N ASN A 7 28.59 3.37 -5.31
CA ASN A 7 27.94 3.58 -6.59
C ASN A 7 27.36 5.01 -6.68
N ILE A 8 27.99 5.85 -7.48
CA ILE A 8 27.66 7.28 -7.60
C ILE A 8 26.19 7.48 -8.01
N ASN A 9 25.67 6.72 -8.97
CA ASN A 9 24.28 6.85 -9.43
C ASN A 9 23.28 6.42 -8.34
N PHE A 10 23.65 5.45 -7.51
CA PHE A 10 22.85 5.06 -6.35
C PHE A 10 22.75 6.21 -5.34
N LYS A 11 23.89 6.84 -5.05
CA LYS A 11 23.96 7.98 -4.12
C LYS A 11 23.20 9.19 -4.66
N LEU A 12 23.42 9.54 -5.93
CA LEU A 12 22.71 10.64 -6.60
C LEU A 12 21.19 10.45 -6.54
N ALA A 13 20.70 9.25 -6.88
CA ALA A 13 19.26 8.95 -6.82
C ALA A 13 18.71 9.12 -5.39
N TYR A 14 19.45 8.63 -4.39
CA TYR A 14 19.07 8.77 -2.98
C TYR A 14 19.05 10.24 -2.52
N ASP A 15 20.06 11.04 -2.92
CA ASP A 15 20.14 12.46 -2.58
C ASP A 15 19.02 13.27 -3.25
N PHE A 16 18.68 12.99 -4.53
CA PHE A 16 17.53 13.60 -5.18
C PHE A 16 16.21 13.30 -4.45
N ILE A 17 16.03 12.05 -3.96
CA ILE A 17 14.82 11.67 -3.23
C ILE A 17 14.71 12.43 -1.90
N ASN A 18 15.79 12.50 -1.12
CA ASN A 18 15.71 13.06 0.22
C ASN A 18 15.80 14.58 0.28
N HIS A 19 16.50 15.18 -0.69
CA HIS A 19 16.88 16.58 -0.64
C HIS A 19 16.28 17.43 -1.76
N THR A 20 15.37 16.87 -2.56
CA THR A 20 14.65 17.62 -3.60
C THR A 20 13.18 17.22 -3.68
N ASN A 21 12.38 17.97 -4.47
CA ASN A 21 11.02 17.60 -4.85
C ASN A 21 10.93 17.09 -6.30
N CYS A 22 12.07 16.89 -6.99
CA CYS A 22 12.08 16.41 -8.36
C CYS A 22 11.56 15.00 -8.46
N SER A 23 10.65 14.73 -9.38
CA SER A 23 10.28 13.37 -9.71
C SER A 23 11.40 12.69 -10.50
N LEU A 24 11.68 11.40 -10.18
CA LEU A 24 12.78 10.64 -10.74
C LEU A 24 12.29 9.44 -11.53
N TYR A 25 12.96 9.15 -12.63
CA TYR A 25 12.93 7.84 -13.26
C TYR A 25 14.27 7.13 -13.01
N LEU A 26 14.23 6.11 -12.14
CA LEU A 26 15.36 5.24 -11.86
C LEU A 26 15.24 3.98 -12.68
N THR A 27 16.13 3.86 -13.66
CA THR A 27 16.21 2.69 -14.52
C THR A 27 17.50 1.93 -14.32
N GLY A 28 17.67 0.87 -15.09
CA GLY A 28 18.87 0.06 -15.16
C GLY A 28 18.54 -1.32 -15.68
N LYS A 29 19.54 -1.99 -16.18
CA LYS A 29 19.46 -3.34 -16.76
C LYS A 29 18.96 -4.34 -15.72
N ALA A 30 18.59 -5.53 -16.16
CA ALA A 30 18.28 -6.62 -15.24
C ALA A 30 19.52 -6.91 -14.35
N GLY A 31 19.32 -6.99 -13.04
CA GLY A 31 20.41 -7.28 -12.09
C GLY A 31 21.25 -6.09 -11.64
N THR A 32 20.85 -4.84 -11.92
CA THR A 32 21.59 -3.62 -11.49
C THR A 32 21.24 -3.14 -10.07
N GLY A 33 20.39 -3.87 -9.33
CA GLY A 33 20.13 -3.55 -7.93
C GLY A 33 18.95 -2.60 -7.68
N LYS A 34 18.02 -2.38 -8.63
CA LYS A 34 16.82 -1.55 -8.47
C LYS A 34 16.00 -1.91 -7.23
N THR A 35 15.73 -3.19 -7.02
CA THR A 35 15.00 -3.69 -5.84
C THR A 35 15.78 -3.47 -4.54
N THR A 36 17.11 -3.54 -4.59
CA THR A 36 17.98 -3.23 -3.44
C THR A 36 17.91 -1.75 -3.11
N PHE A 37 17.92 -0.89 -4.12
CA PHE A 37 17.74 0.55 -3.96
C PHE A 37 16.37 0.88 -3.33
N LEU A 38 15.30 0.26 -3.83
CA LEU A 38 13.96 0.43 -3.27
C LEU A 38 13.91 0.10 -1.77
N LYS A 39 14.48 -1.05 -1.39
CA LYS A 39 14.55 -1.47 0.03
C LYS A 39 15.36 -0.49 0.87
N TYR A 40 16.45 0.02 0.33
CA TYR A 40 17.27 1.01 1.00
C TYR A 40 16.52 2.33 1.22
N VAL A 41 15.84 2.85 0.19
CA VAL A 41 15.00 4.05 0.32
C VAL A 41 13.89 3.84 1.34
N LYS A 42 13.21 2.68 1.32
CA LYS A 42 12.16 2.34 2.28
C LYS A 42 12.65 2.43 3.73
N GLN A 43 13.89 2.03 4.00
CA GLN A 43 14.46 1.98 5.35
C GLN A 43 15.06 3.31 5.82
N HIS A 44 15.57 4.14 4.90
CA HIS A 44 16.40 5.30 5.25
C HIS A 44 15.79 6.65 4.82
N CYS A 45 14.74 6.65 4.00
CA CYS A 45 14.10 7.89 3.56
C CYS A 45 13.32 8.52 4.73
N ARG A 46 13.47 9.84 4.88
CA ARG A 46 12.79 10.63 5.93
C ARG A 46 11.41 11.12 5.52
N LYS A 47 11.05 10.98 4.24
CA LYS A 47 9.75 11.41 3.71
C LYS A 47 8.66 10.40 4.02
N ASN A 48 7.44 10.87 4.24
CA ASN A 48 6.26 10.03 4.28
C ASN A 48 6.06 9.39 2.91
N LEU A 49 6.35 8.10 2.81
CA LEU A 49 6.35 7.38 1.54
C LEU A 49 5.29 6.28 1.45
N VAL A 50 4.88 6.01 0.23
CA VAL A 50 4.03 4.85 -0.12
C VAL A 50 4.65 4.17 -1.34
N ILE A 51 4.70 2.85 -1.32
CA ILE A 51 5.17 2.01 -2.43
C ILE A 51 3.98 1.36 -3.09
N VAL A 52 3.89 1.51 -4.41
CA VAL A 52 2.86 0.87 -5.22
C VAL A 52 3.46 0.14 -6.43
N ALA A 53 2.75 -0.86 -6.94
CA ALA A 53 3.15 -1.56 -8.15
C ALA A 53 1.93 -1.93 -9.01
N PRO A 54 2.12 -2.23 -10.33
CA PRO A 54 1.03 -2.58 -11.24
C PRO A 54 0.35 -3.91 -10.90
N THR A 55 1.11 -4.88 -10.41
CA THR A 55 0.62 -6.24 -10.14
C THR A 55 0.74 -6.62 -8.66
N GLY A 56 -0.07 -7.57 -8.19
CA GLY A 56 -0.03 -8.05 -6.81
C GLY A 56 1.31 -8.65 -6.42
N VAL A 57 1.91 -9.46 -7.31
CA VAL A 57 3.21 -10.08 -7.06
C VAL A 57 4.33 -9.03 -6.98
N ALA A 58 4.33 -8.05 -7.89
CA ALA A 58 5.30 -6.95 -7.83
C ALA A 58 5.14 -6.13 -6.55
N ALA A 59 3.90 -5.84 -6.14
CA ALA A 59 3.60 -5.11 -4.90
C ALA A 59 4.14 -5.83 -3.66
N ILE A 60 3.92 -7.14 -3.54
CA ILE A 60 4.45 -7.95 -2.43
C ILE A 60 5.98 -7.95 -2.42
N ASN A 61 6.61 -8.13 -3.60
CA ASN A 61 8.08 -8.14 -3.73
C ASN A 61 8.70 -6.78 -3.37
N ALA A 62 8.02 -5.69 -3.72
CA ALA A 62 8.41 -4.32 -3.37
C ALA A 62 8.13 -3.98 -1.89
N GLY A 63 7.37 -4.80 -1.17
CA GLY A 63 6.88 -4.50 0.17
C GLY A 63 5.90 -3.34 0.19
N GLY A 64 5.01 -3.28 -0.81
CA GLY A 64 4.01 -2.24 -1.01
C GLY A 64 2.62 -2.82 -1.32
N VAL A 65 1.79 -2.03 -1.99
CA VAL A 65 0.42 -2.39 -2.39
C VAL A 65 0.20 -2.16 -3.88
N THR A 66 -0.88 -2.72 -4.46
CA THR A 66 -1.17 -2.41 -5.86
C THR A 66 -1.70 -0.99 -6.02
N MET A 67 -1.38 -0.32 -7.14
CA MET A 67 -1.90 1.02 -7.47
C MET A 67 -3.42 1.06 -7.40
N HIS A 68 -4.09 0.07 -7.98
CA HIS A 68 -5.56 -0.04 -7.98
C HIS A 68 -6.13 -0.12 -6.56
N SER A 69 -5.50 -0.87 -5.65
CA SER A 69 -5.93 -0.94 -4.25
C SER A 69 -5.68 0.36 -3.50
N PHE A 70 -4.49 0.97 -3.69
CA PHE A 70 -4.15 2.19 -2.96
C PHE A 70 -5.02 3.38 -3.36
N PHE A 71 -5.16 3.62 -4.66
CA PHE A 71 -5.93 4.75 -5.20
C PHE A 71 -7.40 4.42 -5.48
N GLN A 72 -7.85 3.16 -5.26
CA GLN A 72 -9.20 2.69 -5.61
C GLN A 72 -9.54 2.98 -7.08
N LEU A 73 -8.57 2.74 -7.98
CA LEU A 73 -8.74 2.99 -9.40
C LEU A 73 -9.80 2.07 -9.99
N PRO A 74 -10.73 2.60 -10.78
CA PRO A 74 -11.67 1.76 -11.53
C PRO A 74 -10.94 1.00 -12.64
N PHE A 75 -11.53 -0.10 -13.08
CA PHE A 75 -11.06 -0.81 -14.28
C PHE A 75 -11.56 -0.10 -15.54
N GLY A 76 -10.71 0.05 -16.53
CA GLY A 76 -10.98 0.72 -17.78
C GLY A 76 -10.06 1.90 -18.08
N PRO A 77 -10.04 2.41 -19.33
CA PRO A 77 -9.21 3.54 -19.71
C PRO A 77 -9.72 4.85 -19.10
N TYR A 78 -8.79 5.63 -18.55
CA TYR A 78 -9.09 6.95 -18.00
C TYR A 78 -8.88 8.05 -19.04
N LEU A 79 -9.96 8.78 -19.35
CA LEU A 79 -9.95 9.90 -20.29
C LEU A 79 -10.64 11.12 -19.66
N PRO A 80 -9.89 12.07 -19.06
CA PRO A 80 -10.45 13.12 -18.19
C PRO A 80 -11.41 14.08 -18.86
N ASP A 81 -11.21 14.39 -20.15
CA ASP A 81 -11.93 15.41 -20.90
C ASP A 81 -13.06 14.81 -21.75
N MET A 82 -13.22 13.51 -21.77
CA MET A 82 -14.27 12.86 -22.54
C MET A 82 -15.59 12.96 -21.76
N LYS A 83 -16.51 13.80 -22.26
CA LYS A 83 -17.88 13.79 -21.75
C LYS A 83 -18.55 12.51 -22.21
N THR A 84 -18.72 11.56 -21.29
CA THR A 84 -19.50 10.35 -21.53
C THR A 84 -20.96 10.77 -21.74
N GLY A 85 -21.38 10.87 -23.02
CA GLY A 85 -22.78 11.08 -23.39
C GLY A 85 -23.59 9.84 -23.03
N PHE A 86 -24.87 10.03 -22.69
CA PHE A 86 -25.84 8.95 -22.51
C PHE A 86 -25.79 8.01 -23.74
N GLY A 87 -25.24 6.81 -23.56
CA GLY A 87 -25.24 5.77 -24.60
C GLY A 87 -23.92 5.08 -24.93
N MET A 88 -22.74 5.57 -24.44
CA MET A 88 -21.45 4.89 -24.58
C MET A 88 -21.09 4.17 -23.28
N ASN A 89 -21.53 2.93 -23.17
CA ASN A 89 -21.22 2.02 -22.04
C ASN A 89 -19.91 1.25 -22.28
N ASP A 90 -18.87 1.89 -22.84
CA ASP A 90 -17.64 1.19 -23.24
C ASP A 90 -16.57 1.12 -22.15
N GLY A 91 -16.95 1.18 -20.88
CA GLY A 91 -16.00 1.03 -19.76
C GLY A 91 -15.03 2.21 -19.59
N ILE A 92 -15.24 3.33 -20.29
CA ILE A 92 -14.43 4.53 -20.19
C ILE A 92 -14.67 5.23 -18.85
N VAL A 93 -13.60 5.67 -18.20
CA VAL A 93 -13.63 6.39 -16.94
C VAL A 93 -13.29 7.87 -17.20
N ASP A 94 -14.27 8.74 -17.10
CA ASP A 94 -14.04 10.19 -17.08
C ASP A 94 -13.75 10.67 -15.66
N LYS A 95 -13.44 11.97 -15.51
CA LYS A 95 -13.15 12.56 -14.20
C LYS A 95 -14.33 12.40 -13.21
N ASN A 96 -15.57 12.51 -13.67
CA ASN A 96 -16.75 12.39 -12.80
C ASN A 96 -16.95 10.93 -12.35
N ALA A 97 -16.80 9.97 -13.28
CA ALA A 97 -16.87 8.55 -12.97
C ALA A 97 -15.75 8.14 -12.01
N LEU A 98 -14.54 8.68 -12.17
CA LEU A 98 -13.41 8.45 -11.25
C LEU A 98 -13.82 8.82 -9.82
N PHE A 99 -14.31 10.03 -9.58
CA PHE A 99 -14.66 10.49 -8.23
C PHE A 99 -15.93 9.87 -7.67
N LYS A 100 -16.91 9.53 -8.52
CA LYS A 100 -18.16 8.85 -8.09
C LYS A 100 -17.85 7.47 -7.50
N ASN A 101 -16.84 6.78 -8.01
CA ASN A 101 -16.44 5.46 -7.57
C ASN A 101 -15.47 5.48 -6.39
N LEU A 102 -14.80 6.62 -6.12
CA LEU A 102 -13.85 6.77 -5.03
C LEU A 102 -14.56 6.91 -3.67
N LYS A 103 -14.48 5.85 -2.85
CA LYS A 103 -15.02 5.83 -1.47
C LYS A 103 -13.90 6.02 -0.43
N LEU A 104 -13.13 7.10 -0.55
CA LEU A 104 -12.06 7.36 0.40
C LEU A 104 -12.63 7.83 1.74
N ASN A 105 -12.35 7.07 2.79
CA ASN A 105 -12.67 7.47 4.15
C ASN A 105 -11.74 8.61 4.64
N SER A 106 -12.09 9.24 5.76
CA SER A 106 -11.34 10.37 6.32
C SER A 106 -9.86 10.04 6.60
N THR A 107 -9.57 8.82 7.04
CA THR A 107 -8.21 8.35 7.33
C THR A 107 -7.38 8.27 6.04
N LYS A 108 -7.95 7.74 4.97
CA LYS A 108 -7.26 7.62 3.68
C LYS A 108 -7.02 8.97 3.02
N ARG A 109 -7.97 9.91 3.16
CA ARG A 109 -7.80 11.31 2.69
C ARG A 109 -6.64 11.99 3.39
N LYS A 110 -6.56 11.88 4.72
CA LYS A 110 -5.43 12.43 5.50
C LYS A 110 -4.09 11.80 5.11
N LEU A 111 -4.07 10.48 4.85
CA LEU A 111 -2.88 9.79 4.38
C LEU A 111 -2.39 10.36 3.03
N ILE A 112 -3.31 10.60 2.09
CA ILE A 112 -3.00 11.24 0.80
C ILE A 112 -2.50 12.68 1.00
N ASP A 113 -3.04 13.40 1.97
CA ASP A 113 -2.62 14.78 2.28
C ASP A 113 -1.19 14.82 2.84
N GLU A 114 -0.82 13.86 3.68
CA GLU A 114 0.51 13.76 4.30
C GLU A 114 1.57 13.02 3.44
N LEU A 115 1.17 12.46 2.29
CA LEU A 115 2.08 11.76 1.38
C LEU A 115 3.10 12.72 0.77
N GLN A 116 4.39 12.42 0.91
CA GLN A 116 5.49 13.23 0.37
C GLN A 116 6.22 12.55 -0.79
N LEU A 117 6.30 11.22 -0.77
CA LEU A 117 6.96 10.42 -1.79
C LEU A 117 6.08 9.25 -2.22
N LEU A 118 5.74 9.18 -3.49
CA LEU A 118 5.10 8.01 -4.10
C LEU A 118 6.14 7.23 -4.89
N ILE A 119 6.36 5.97 -4.54
CA ILE A 119 7.25 5.08 -5.27
C ILE A 119 6.42 4.12 -6.10
N ILE A 120 6.67 4.09 -7.42
CA ILE A 120 6.00 3.19 -8.37
C ILE A 120 7.05 2.22 -8.91
N ASP A 121 7.00 0.97 -8.44
CA ASP A 121 7.89 -0.09 -8.93
C ASP A 121 7.30 -0.78 -10.16
N GLU A 122 8.18 -1.42 -10.96
CA GLU A 122 7.83 -2.08 -12.24
C GLU A 122 7.07 -1.14 -13.19
N VAL A 123 7.55 0.10 -13.31
CA VAL A 123 6.88 1.18 -14.04
C VAL A 123 6.72 0.92 -15.54
N SER A 124 7.49 0.00 -16.12
CA SER A 124 7.34 -0.41 -17.54
C SER A 124 5.93 -0.90 -17.86
N MET A 125 5.21 -1.43 -16.88
CA MET A 125 3.84 -1.93 -17.01
C MET A 125 2.77 -0.89 -16.67
N LEU A 126 3.16 0.33 -16.29
CA LEU A 126 2.23 1.40 -15.94
C LEU A 126 1.72 2.11 -17.20
N ARG A 127 0.42 2.17 -17.36
CA ARG A 127 -0.23 2.89 -18.47
C ARG A 127 -0.24 4.41 -18.22
N SER A 128 -0.12 5.17 -19.32
CA SER A 128 -0.18 6.65 -19.32
C SER A 128 -1.47 7.18 -18.69
N ASP A 129 -2.62 6.64 -19.06
CA ASP A 129 -3.93 7.03 -18.55
C ASP A 129 -4.10 6.70 -17.05
N THR A 130 -3.56 5.59 -16.59
CA THR A 130 -3.54 5.22 -15.18
C THR A 130 -2.72 6.21 -14.35
N LEU A 131 -1.59 6.69 -14.87
CA LEU A 131 -0.78 7.71 -14.21
C LEU A 131 -1.51 9.04 -14.12
N ASP A 132 -2.23 9.45 -15.17
CA ASP A 132 -3.06 10.67 -15.16
C ASP A 132 -4.25 10.55 -14.20
N ALA A 133 -4.83 9.36 -14.02
CA ALA A 133 -5.84 9.13 -12.99
C ALA A 133 -5.27 9.33 -11.58
N ILE A 134 -4.08 8.78 -11.30
CA ILE A 134 -3.36 8.97 -10.03
C ILE A 134 -3.06 10.45 -9.80
N HIS A 135 -2.53 11.14 -10.82
CA HIS A 135 -2.30 12.58 -10.79
C HIS A 135 -3.54 13.35 -10.41
N THR A 136 -4.67 13.09 -11.09
CA THR A 136 -5.95 13.77 -10.86
C THR A 136 -6.45 13.55 -9.43
N ILE A 137 -6.34 12.33 -8.90
CA ILE A 137 -6.71 12.01 -7.51
C ILE A 137 -5.86 12.83 -6.54
N LEU A 138 -4.54 12.82 -6.71
CA LEU A 138 -3.62 13.54 -5.85
C LEU A 138 -3.87 15.05 -5.86
N GLN A 139 -4.08 15.66 -7.04
CA GLN A 139 -4.39 17.10 -7.13
C GLN A 139 -5.67 17.48 -6.37
N VAL A 140 -6.73 16.71 -6.56
CA VAL A 140 -8.04 17.04 -5.97
C VAL A 140 -8.03 16.87 -4.45
N PHE A 141 -7.52 15.74 -3.95
CA PHE A 141 -7.55 15.48 -2.49
C PHE A 141 -6.56 16.32 -1.71
N ARG A 142 -5.42 16.70 -2.31
CA ARG A 142 -4.44 17.61 -1.70
C ARG A 142 -4.76 19.09 -1.94
N LYS A 143 -5.81 19.38 -2.73
CA LYS A 143 -6.19 20.77 -3.12
C LYS A 143 -5.00 21.55 -3.69
N ASN A 144 -4.11 20.87 -4.42
CA ASN A 144 -2.87 21.42 -4.94
C ASN A 144 -2.77 21.18 -6.46
N LYS A 145 -2.65 22.25 -7.24
CA LYS A 145 -2.60 22.21 -8.72
C LYS A 145 -1.24 21.79 -9.29
N LYS A 146 -0.19 21.71 -8.45
CA LYS A 146 1.13 21.21 -8.90
C LYS A 146 0.99 19.76 -9.42
N PRO A 147 1.89 19.29 -10.29
CA PRO A 147 1.95 17.88 -10.71
C PRO A 147 1.88 16.95 -9.50
N PHE A 148 1.10 15.88 -9.63
CA PHE A 148 0.83 14.91 -8.56
C PHE A 148 0.37 15.53 -7.22
N GLY A 149 -0.26 16.72 -7.26
CA GLY A 149 -0.63 17.43 -6.04
C GLY A 149 0.56 17.86 -5.18
N GLY A 150 1.74 18.03 -5.78
CA GLY A 150 2.99 18.35 -5.11
C GLY A 150 3.69 17.17 -4.43
N VAL A 151 3.26 15.94 -4.71
CA VAL A 151 3.95 14.72 -4.26
C VAL A 151 5.11 14.43 -5.20
N GLN A 152 6.30 14.17 -4.64
CA GLN A 152 7.43 13.65 -5.40
C GLN A 152 7.15 12.22 -5.85
N VAL A 153 7.44 11.87 -7.11
CA VAL A 153 7.23 10.51 -7.62
C VAL A 153 8.57 9.89 -8.02
N LEU A 154 8.83 8.69 -7.52
CA LEU A 154 9.93 7.85 -7.92
C LEU A 154 9.41 6.70 -8.79
N PHE A 155 9.72 6.73 -10.07
CA PHE A 155 9.42 5.69 -11.03
C PHE A 155 10.60 4.73 -11.11
N ILE A 156 10.39 3.43 -10.79
CA ILE A 156 11.44 2.42 -10.84
C ILE A 156 11.06 1.36 -11.88
N GLY A 157 11.96 1.06 -12.81
CA GLY A 157 11.73 -0.01 -13.79
C GLY A 157 12.71 0.00 -14.93
N ASP A 158 12.51 -0.88 -15.90
CA ASP A 158 13.27 -1.00 -17.13
C ASP A 158 12.29 -1.07 -18.30
N LEU A 159 12.19 0.01 -19.08
CA LEU A 159 11.25 0.14 -20.21
C LEU A 159 11.47 -0.90 -21.31
N HIS A 160 12.66 -1.50 -21.37
CA HIS A 160 12.96 -2.58 -22.32
C HIS A 160 12.45 -3.95 -21.83
N GLN A 161 11.84 -4.01 -20.65
CA GLN A 161 11.14 -5.19 -20.16
C GLN A 161 9.69 -5.20 -20.66
N LEU A 162 8.77 -5.75 -19.87
CA LEU A 162 7.38 -5.94 -20.33
C LEU A 162 6.63 -4.60 -20.42
N PRO A 163 5.94 -4.34 -21.53
CA PRO A 163 5.15 -3.13 -21.72
C PRO A 163 3.82 -3.18 -20.94
N PRO A 164 3.09 -2.04 -20.86
CA PRO A 164 1.74 -2.02 -20.34
C PRO A 164 0.81 -2.92 -21.17
N VAL A 165 -0.12 -3.59 -20.50
CA VAL A 165 -1.14 -4.40 -21.18
C VAL A 165 -2.31 -3.51 -21.57
N VAL A 166 -2.56 -3.41 -22.87
CA VAL A 166 -3.69 -2.67 -23.45
C VAL A 166 -4.53 -3.64 -24.28
N LYS A 167 -5.83 -3.68 -24.04
CA LYS A 167 -6.76 -4.48 -24.85
C LYS A 167 -6.98 -3.81 -26.20
N ASP A 168 -7.19 -4.58 -27.26
CA ASP A 168 -7.42 -4.04 -28.61
C ASP A 168 -8.61 -3.06 -28.65
N SER A 169 -9.65 -3.31 -27.88
CA SER A 169 -10.82 -2.42 -27.74
C SER A 169 -10.48 -1.09 -27.07
N GLU A 170 -9.48 -1.04 -26.21
CA GLU A 170 -9.05 0.16 -25.49
C GLU A 170 -7.99 0.94 -26.29
N LYS A 171 -7.20 0.23 -27.10
CA LYS A 171 -6.09 0.81 -27.86
C LYS A 171 -6.51 1.96 -28.76
N VAL A 172 -7.57 1.77 -29.55
CA VAL A 172 -8.09 2.80 -30.47
C VAL A 172 -8.47 4.09 -29.74
N LEU A 173 -8.96 3.98 -28.50
CA LEU A 173 -9.33 5.14 -27.68
C LEU A 173 -8.10 5.83 -27.10
N LEU A 174 -7.16 5.04 -26.56
CA LEU A 174 -5.94 5.57 -25.96
C LEU A 174 -5.02 6.23 -27.00
N ASP A 175 -4.88 5.65 -28.19
CA ASP A 175 -4.04 6.18 -29.28
C ASP A 175 -4.52 7.55 -29.80
N ARG A 176 -5.80 7.91 -29.53
CA ARG A 176 -6.32 9.26 -29.83
C ARG A 176 -5.92 10.32 -28.79
N TYR A 177 -5.53 9.87 -27.60
CA TYR A 177 -5.30 10.75 -26.45
C TYR A 177 -3.85 10.81 -26.04
N TYR A 178 -3.12 9.69 -26.18
CA TYR A 178 -1.74 9.52 -25.76
C TYR A 178 -0.87 9.09 -26.94
N ASN A 179 0.36 9.55 -26.96
CA ASN A 179 1.34 9.19 -27.99
C ASN A 179 1.77 7.71 -27.91
N SER A 180 1.67 7.13 -26.69
CA SER A 180 1.88 5.71 -26.45
C SER A 180 1.22 5.30 -25.12
N PRO A 181 1.06 3.99 -24.85
CA PRO A 181 0.55 3.53 -23.59
C PRO A 181 1.54 3.63 -22.42
N PHE A 182 2.80 3.97 -22.66
CA PHE A 182 3.83 4.03 -21.64
C PHE A 182 3.64 5.23 -20.70
N PHE A 183 4.01 5.06 -19.44
CA PHE A 183 3.83 6.06 -18.38
C PHE A 183 4.41 7.43 -18.72
N PHE A 184 5.53 7.48 -19.46
CA PHE A 184 6.22 8.72 -19.81
C PHE A 184 5.46 9.56 -20.84
N ASP A 185 4.46 9.02 -21.51
CA ASP A 185 3.55 9.75 -22.39
C ASP A 185 2.24 10.18 -21.69
N ALA A 186 2.17 10.07 -20.35
CA ALA A 186 1.08 10.63 -19.56
C ALA A 186 1.09 12.15 -19.64
N LYS A 187 -0.09 12.77 -19.70
CA LYS A 187 -0.25 14.24 -19.85
C LYS A 187 0.43 15.02 -18.72
N VAL A 188 0.39 14.49 -17.51
CA VAL A 188 1.08 15.10 -16.35
C VAL A 188 2.57 15.25 -16.54
N LEU A 189 3.21 14.42 -17.37
CA LEU A 189 4.65 14.45 -17.61
C LEU A 189 5.06 15.32 -18.82
N GLU A 190 4.12 15.81 -19.62
CA GLU A 190 4.44 16.72 -20.74
C GLU A 190 5.16 17.99 -20.24
N ASP A 191 4.69 18.56 -19.11
CA ASP A 191 5.25 19.77 -18.51
C ASP A 191 6.04 19.50 -17.22
N THR A 192 6.29 18.23 -16.88
CA THR A 192 6.98 17.85 -15.64
C THR A 192 8.28 17.11 -15.99
N PRO A 193 9.44 17.78 -15.95
CA PRO A 193 10.71 17.15 -16.26
C PRO A 193 11.04 16.06 -15.23
N LEU A 194 11.41 14.89 -15.71
CA LEU A 194 11.89 13.79 -14.89
C LEU A 194 13.42 13.81 -14.82
N VAL A 195 13.96 13.64 -13.62
CA VAL A 195 15.38 13.35 -13.45
C VAL A 195 15.61 11.89 -13.85
N TYR A 196 16.38 11.68 -14.92
CA TYR A 196 16.69 10.33 -15.44
C TYR A 196 18.00 9.84 -14.84
N ILE A 197 17.96 8.72 -14.10
CA ILE A 197 19.17 8.09 -13.52
C ILE A 197 19.17 6.60 -13.88
N GLU A 198 20.27 6.14 -14.51
CA GLU A 198 20.46 4.72 -14.82
C GLU A 198 21.49 4.09 -13.89
N LEU A 199 21.10 2.99 -13.21
CA LEU A 199 22.02 2.14 -12.46
C LEU A 199 22.80 1.28 -13.46
N LYS A 200 24.11 1.51 -13.61
CA LYS A 200 24.94 0.89 -14.66
C LYS A 200 25.60 -0.41 -14.22
N LYS A 201 25.92 -0.57 -12.93
CA LYS A 201 26.66 -1.74 -12.43
C LYS A 201 25.74 -2.95 -12.32
N ILE A 202 26.11 -4.02 -13.00
CA ILE A 202 25.38 -5.29 -13.04
C ILE A 202 25.94 -6.22 -11.96
N TYR A 203 25.08 -6.85 -11.17
CA TYR A 203 25.44 -7.76 -10.07
C TYR A 203 24.96 -9.20 -10.30
N ARG A 204 24.16 -9.45 -11.34
CA ARG A 204 23.55 -10.77 -11.62
C ARG A 204 24.41 -11.64 -12.54
N GLN A 205 24.92 -11.06 -13.61
CA GLN A 205 25.74 -11.75 -14.60
C GLN A 205 27.21 -11.41 -14.36
N ASN A 206 28.10 -12.39 -14.55
CA ASN A 206 29.55 -12.23 -14.35
C ASN A 206 30.34 -12.36 -15.67
N GLU A 207 29.71 -12.89 -16.74
CA GLU A 207 30.32 -13.10 -18.04
C GLU A 207 30.12 -11.87 -18.93
N GLN A 208 31.22 -11.18 -19.29
CA GLN A 208 31.14 -9.91 -20.03
C GLN A 208 30.54 -10.10 -21.44
N SER A 209 30.85 -11.20 -22.12
CA SER A 209 30.31 -11.52 -23.46
C SER A 209 28.79 -11.65 -23.44
N PHE A 210 28.24 -12.29 -22.38
CA PHE A 210 26.79 -12.42 -22.22
C PHE A 210 26.14 -11.08 -21.83
N ILE A 211 26.81 -10.29 -21.01
CA ILE A 211 26.35 -8.93 -20.66
C ILE A 211 26.26 -8.06 -21.93
N ASP A 212 27.27 -8.11 -22.79
CA ASP A 212 27.32 -7.34 -24.04
C ASP A 212 26.22 -7.79 -25.01
N LEU A 213 26.00 -9.09 -25.12
CA LEU A 213 24.92 -9.67 -25.90
C LEU A 213 23.53 -9.21 -25.44
N LEU A 214 23.28 -9.22 -24.09
CA LEU A 214 22.05 -8.72 -23.51
C LEU A 214 21.89 -7.21 -23.73
N ASN A 215 22.98 -6.45 -23.74
CA ASN A 215 22.96 -5.02 -24.05
C ASN A 215 22.56 -4.74 -25.49
N LYS A 216 23.16 -5.46 -26.44
CA LYS A 216 22.79 -5.36 -27.86
C LYS A 216 21.33 -5.75 -28.09
N LEU A 217 20.88 -6.82 -27.43
CA LEU A 217 19.49 -7.29 -27.46
C LEU A 217 18.51 -6.23 -26.93
N ARG A 218 18.84 -5.61 -25.79
CA ARG A 218 18.04 -4.55 -25.19
C ARG A 218 17.81 -3.37 -26.12
N HIS A 219 18.81 -3.02 -26.92
CA HIS A 219 18.75 -1.89 -27.84
C HIS A 219 18.41 -2.28 -29.30
N ASN A 220 18.00 -3.55 -29.52
CA ASN A 220 17.74 -4.11 -30.85
C ASN A 220 18.89 -3.88 -31.83
N ALA A 221 20.10 -4.07 -31.34
CA ALA A 221 21.37 -3.83 -32.07
C ALA A 221 22.17 -5.12 -32.28
N LEU A 222 21.48 -6.28 -32.33
CA LEU A 222 22.12 -7.57 -32.61
C LEU A 222 22.56 -7.63 -34.08
N ASP A 223 23.79 -8.11 -34.31
CA ASP A 223 24.30 -8.43 -35.63
C ASP A 223 24.14 -9.93 -35.96
N GLU A 224 24.47 -10.34 -37.17
CA GLU A 224 24.37 -11.73 -37.62
C GLU A 224 25.21 -12.69 -36.73
N GLN A 225 26.34 -12.25 -36.21
CA GLN A 225 27.21 -13.04 -35.36
C GLN A 225 26.57 -13.26 -33.99
N ASP A 226 25.87 -12.25 -33.47
CA ASP A 226 25.10 -12.34 -32.22
C ASP A 226 23.94 -13.35 -32.35
N PHE A 227 23.18 -13.26 -33.45
CA PHE A 227 22.14 -14.25 -33.78
C PHE A 227 22.70 -15.66 -33.92
N HIS A 228 23.84 -15.80 -34.55
CA HIS A 228 24.50 -17.09 -34.65
C HIS A 228 24.92 -17.61 -33.30
N THR A 229 25.46 -16.77 -32.43
CA THR A 229 25.87 -17.10 -31.08
C THR A 229 24.67 -17.55 -30.21
N LEU A 230 23.54 -16.82 -30.26
CA LEU A 230 22.32 -17.20 -29.60
C LEU A 230 21.76 -18.52 -30.15
N ASN A 231 21.66 -18.64 -31.47
CA ASN A 231 21.04 -19.80 -32.09
C ASN A 231 21.94 -21.07 -32.08
N ARG A 232 23.21 -20.99 -31.69
CA ARG A 232 23.99 -22.17 -31.28
C ARG A 232 23.41 -22.90 -30.08
N ARG A 233 22.60 -22.19 -29.24
CA ARG A 233 21.91 -22.76 -28.08
C ARG A 233 20.57 -23.40 -28.46
N TYR A 234 20.19 -23.40 -29.75
CA TYR A 234 18.94 -23.99 -30.24
C TYR A 234 19.01 -25.51 -30.25
N ASP A 235 18.18 -26.11 -29.44
CA ASP A 235 17.95 -27.55 -29.36
C ASP A 235 16.47 -27.83 -29.05
N PRO A 236 15.63 -27.97 -30.10
CA PRO A 236 14.21 -28.25 -29.93
C PRO A 236 13.92 -29.64 -29.35
N GLY A 237 14.89 -30.56 -29.49
CA GLY A 237 14.82 -31.93 -28.97
C GLY A 237 15.26 -32.05 -27.50
N PHE A 238 15.71 -30.95 -26.89
CA PHE A 238 16.15 -30.95 -25.50
C PHE A 238 14.96 -31.21 -24.57
N ALA A 239 14.80 -32.45 -24.16
CA ALA A 239 13.67 -32.92 -23.39
C ALA A 239 13.83 -32.78 -21.87
N GLY A 240 14.71 -31.87 -21.43
CA GLY A 240 14.95 -31.67 -20.00
C GLY A 240 15.52 -32.93 -19.29
N LYS A 241 16.27 -33.76 -20.02
CA LYS A 241 16.92 -34.97 -19.48
C LYS A 241 17.82 -34.66 -18.28
N ASP A 242 18.39 -33.47 -18.26
CA ASP A 242 19.05 -32.93 -17.09
C ASP A 242 18.03 -32.25 -16.19
N LYS A 243 17.76 -32.82 -15.04
CA LYS A 243 17.03 -32.19 -13.96
C LYS A 243 17.67 -30.82 -13.70
N ASN A 244 16.87 -29.80 -13.47
CA ASN A 244 17.23 -28.43 -13.08
C ASN A 244 17.06 -27.35 -14.16
N TYR A 245 16.56 -27.68 -15.36
CA TYR A 245 16.11 -26.68 -16.30
C TYR A 245 14.66 -26.29 -16.04
N ILE A 246 14.36 -24.99 -16.10
CA ILE A 246 12.99 -24.47 -16.09
C ILE A 246 12.63 -23.96 -17.47
N THR A 247 11.44 -24.29 -17.97
CA THR A 247 10.96 -23.78 -19.26
C THR A 247 10.30 -22.43 -19.08
N LEU A 248 10.84 -21.40 -19.75
CA LEU A 248 10.25 -20.07 -19.84
C LEU A 248 9.40 -19.97 -21.10
N THR A 249 8.08 -19.79 -20.92
CA THR A 249 7.12 -19.74 -22.03
C THR A 249 6.31 -18.44 -22.03
N THR A 250 5.68 -18.12 -23.17
CA THR A 250 4.90 -16.88 -23.32
C THR A 250 3.49 -16.99 -22.73
N HIS A 251 2.91 -18.18 -22.59
CA HIS A 251 1.51 -18.39 -22.21
C HIS A 251 1.35 -19.22 -20.92
N ASN A 252 0.46 -18.79 -20.02
CA ASN A 252 0.18 -19.51 -18.77
C ASN A 252 -0.29 -20.95 -19.02
N HIS A 253 -1.23 -21.15 -19.94
CA HIS A 253 -1.75 -22.49 -20.24
C HIS A 253 -0.63 -23.49 -20.60
N LYS A 254 0.36 -23.06 -21.39
CA LYS A 254 1.49 -23.93 -21.76
C LYS A 254 2.33 -24.31 -20.55
N ALA A 255 2.61 -23.35 -19.67
CA ALA A 255 3.34 -23.63 -18.43
C ALA A 255 2.58 -24.60 -17.51
N ASP A 256 1.27 -24.39 -17.36
CA ASP A 256 0.41 -25.23 -16.51
C ASP A 256 0.32 -26.66 -17.04
N VAL A 257 0.20 -26.84 -18.37
CA VAL A 257 0.19 -28.16 -19.02
C VAL A 257 1.51 -28.89 -18.76
N ILE A 258 2.65 -28.23 -19.00
CA ILE A 258 3.98 -28.83 -18.77
C ILE A 258 4.11 -29.29 -17.31
N ASN A 259 3.78 -28.41 -16.35
CA ASN A 259 3.88 -28.73 -14.92
C ASN A 259 2.98 -29.90 -14.54
N ALA A 260 1.74 -29.95 -15.02
CA ALA A 260 0.79 -31.01 -14.73
C ALA A 260 1.24 -32.35 -15.33
N GLU A 261 1.77 -32.36 -16.58
CA GLU A 261 2.25 -33.57 -17.23
C GLU A 261 3.48 -34.15 -16.53
N GLU A 262 4.45 -33.31 -16.19
CA GLU A 262 5.66 -33.76 -15.48
C GLU A 262 5.34 -34.29 -14.08
N LEU A 263 4.45 -33.59 -13.34
CA LEU A 263 3.99 -34.08 -12.03
C LEU A 263 3.27 -35.43 -12.14
N ARG A 264 2.51 -35.66 -13.22
CA ARG A 264 1.77 -36.93 -13.46
C ARG A 264 2.74 -38.09 -13.74
N LYS A 265 3.85 -37.85 -14.44
CA LYS A 265 4.85 -38.88 -14.75
C LYS A 265 5.57 -39.43 -13.52
N LEU A 266 5.57 -38.69 -12.40
CA LEU A 266 6.19 -39.17 -11.17
C LEU A 266 5.35 -40.28 -10.53
N PRO A 267 5.99 -41.45 -10.17
CA PRO A 267 5.29 -42.59 -9.64
C PRO A 267 4.88 -42.44 -8.16
N SER A 268 5.43 -41.45 -7.47
CA SER A 268 5.18 -41.22 -6.04
C SER A 268 3.75 -40.67 -5.78
N VAL A 269 3.29 -40.87 -4.55
CA VAL A 269 1.97 -40.41 -4.10
C VAL A 269 1.91 -38.90 -4.08
N ALA A 270 0.76 -38.34 -4.45
CA ALA A 270 0.54 -36.92 -4.39
C ALA A 270 0.15 -36.47 -2.97
N HIS A 271 0.81 -35.42 -2.48
CA HIS A 271 0.52 -34.77 -1.21
C HIS A 271 -0.01 -33.38 -1.45
N PHE A 272 -0.97 -32.93 -0.63
CA PHE A 272 -1.63 -31.63 -0.75
C PHE A 272 -1.35 -30.80 0.51
N PHE A 273 -0.71 -29.67 0.33
CA PHE A 273 -0.41 -28.74 1.40
C PHE A 273 -1.34 -27.53 1.29
N LYS A 274 -2.25 -27.41 2.26
CA LYS A 274 -3.24 -26.33 2.27
C LYS A 274 -2.69 -25.12 2.99
N GLY A 275 -2.54 -24.02 2.27
CA GLY A 275 -2.17 -22.73 2.83
C GLY A 275 -3.26 -22.16 3.74
N GLN A 276 -2.87 -21.29 4.64
CA GLN A 276 -3.76 -20.61 5.57
C GLN A 276 -3.80 -19.12 5.22
N ILE A 277 -5.01 -18.57 5.10
CA ILE A 277 -5.24 -17.14 4.96
C ILE A 277 -5.80 -16.62 6.28
N LYS A 278 -5.17 -15.58 6.83
CA LYS A 278 -5.64 -14.85 7.99
C LYS A 278 -5.91 -13.40 7.58
N GLY A 279 -7.05 -12.85 7.98
CA GLY A 279 -7.41 -11.47 7.63
C GLY A 279 -7.74 -11.30 6.14
N ASP A 280 -7.38 -10.15 5.57
CA ASP A 280 -7.65 -9.78 4.19
C ASP A 280 -6.45 -10.07 3.28
N PHE A 281 -6.51 -11.20 2.55
CA PHE A 281 -5.50 -11.56 1.57
C PHE A 281 -6.20 -12.11 0.30
N GLY A 282 -6.16 -11.34 -0.78
CA GLY A 282 -6.91 -11.65 -1.99
C GLY A 282 -6.33 -12.83 -2.79
N ASP A 283 -7.19 -13.70 -3.33
CA ASP A 283 -6.79 -14.88 -4.10
C ASP A 283 -5.86 -14.58 -5.29
N LYS A 284 -6.04 -13.43 -5.94
CA LYS A 284 -5.19 -12.99 -7.08
C LYS A 284 -3.78 -12.54 -6.66
N GLN A 285 -3.54 -12.40 -5.38
CA GLN A 285 -2.26 -11.94 -4.83
C GLN A 285 -1.42 -13.09 -4.28
N LEU A 286 -1.92 -14.32 -4.30
CA LEU A 286 -1.23 -15.48 -3.75
C LEU A 286 0.10 -15.73 -4.50
N PRO A 287 1.23 -15.72 -3.80
CA PRO A 287 2.55 -15.97 -4.40
C PRO A 287 2.74 -17.42 -4.83
N THR A 288 2.01 -18.38 -4.22
CA THR A 288 1.94 -19.77 -4.60
C THR A 288 0.52 -20.29 -4.42
N ASP A 289 0.26 -21.53 -4.81
CA ASP A 289 -1.09 -22.11 -4.80
C ASP A 289 -1.61 -22.29 -3.37
N LEU A 290 -2.89 -21.95 -3.15
CA LEU A 290 -3.56 -22.16 -1.85
C LEU A 290 -3.58 -23.65 -1.46
N SER A 291 -3.74 -24.53 -2.44
CA SER A 291 -3.61 -25.99 -2.29
C SER A 291 -2.46 -26.46 -3.16
N LEU A 292 -1.28 -26.51 -2.57
CA LEU A 292 -0.05 -26.89 -3.26
C LEU A 292 0.02 -28.42 -3.36
N GLN A 293 0.01 -28.95 -4.58
CA GLN A 293 0.17 -30.37 -4.85
C GLN A 293 1.65 -30.68 -5.16
N LEU A 294 2.24 -31.57 -4.38
CA LEU A 294 3.63 -32.01 -4.56
C LEU A 294 3.72 -33.55 -4.55
N LYS A 295 4.79 -34.04 -5.15
CA LYS A 295 5.22 -35.44 -5.11
C LYS A 295 6.71 -35.51 -4.84
N GLU A 296 7.18 -36.60 -4.23
CA GLU A 296 8.62 -36.87 -4.17
C GLU A 296 9.19 -37.00 -5.59
N GLY A 297 10.34 -36.37 -5.82
CA GLY A 297 10.94 -36.20 -7.15
C GLY A 297 10.45 -34.97 -7.93
N ALA A 298 9.50 -34.22 -7.42
CA ALA A 298 9.01 -33.02 -8.10
C ALA A 298 10.08 -31.92 -8.15
N GLN A 299 10.25 -31.32 -9.33
CA GLN A 299 11.05 -30.13 -9.48
C GLN A 299 10.23 -28.92 -9.04
N VAL A 300 10.75 -28.18 -8.07
CA VAL A 300 10.10 -27.02 -7.48
C VAL A 300 11.09 -25.86 -7.39
N MET A 301 10.59 -24.65 -7.23
CA MET A 301 11.40 -23.47 -6.92
C MET A 301 10.90 -22.77 -5.67
N PHE A 302 11.81 -22.15 -4.94
CA PHE A 302 11.44 -21.22 -3.87
C PHE A 302 10.82 -19.96 -4.45
N VAL A 303 9.73 -19.50 -3.83
CA VAL A 303 9.01 -18.26 -4.23
C VAL A 303 9.20 -17.11 -3.22
N LYS A 304 10.19 -17.25 -2.34
CA LYS A 304 10.60 -16.25 -1.36
C LYS A 304 12.10 -16.34 -1.13
N ASN A 305 12.74 -15.25 -0.70
CA ASN A 305 14.12 -15.30 -0.27
C ASN A 305 14.19 -15.84 1.16
N ASP A 306 15.22 -16.61 1.45
CA ASP A 306 15.51 -17.08 2.80
C ASP A 306 15.74 -15.90 3.75
N SER A 307 14.92 -15.84 4.79
CA SER A 307 14.99 -14.82 5.84
C SER A 307 16.02 -15.17 6.92
N SER A 308 16.54 -16.40 6.94
CA SER A 308 17.53 -16.85 7.92
C SER A 308 18.90 -16.15 7.72
N PRO A 309 19.75 -16.08 8.75
CA PRO A 309 21.11 -15.56 8.61
C PRO A 309 21.95 -16.31 7.58
N GLU A 310 21.68 -17.58 7.39
CA GLU A 310 22.44 -18.49 6.51
C GLU A 310 22.19 -18.26 5.03
N LYS A 311 21.01 -17.70 4.66
CA LYS A 311 20.59 -17.39 3.27
C LYS A 311 20.83 -18.54 2.30
N LYS A 312 20.36 -19.72 2.64
CA LYS A 312 20.57 -20.96 1.86
C LYS A 312 19.89 -20.95 0.51
N TYR A 313 18.79 -20.19 0.35
CA TYR A 313 18.06 -20.10 -0.92
C TYR A 313 17.60 -18.67 -1.22
N TYR A 314 17.26 -18.45 -2.47
CA TYR A 314 16.70 -17.19 -2.98
C TYR A 314 15.46 -17.45 -3.82
N ASN A 315 14.67 -16.41 -4.07
CA ASN A 315 13.48 -16.49 -4.91
C ASN A 315 13.85 -16.88 -6.35
N GLY A 316 13.35 -18.02 -6.82
CA GLY A 316 13.70 -18.64 -8.10
C GLY A 316 14.71 -19.81 -8.01
N LYS A 317 15.31 -20.07 -6.82
CA LYS A 317 16.21 -21.23 -6.68
C LYS A 317 15.45 -22.54 -6.89
N ILE A 318 15.89 -23.32 -7.88
CA ILE A 318 15.29 -24.61 -8.25
C ILE A 318 15.87 -25.70 -7.35
N VAL A 319 15.00 -26.57 -6.89
CA VAL A 319 15.32 -27.73 -6.03
C VAL A 319 14.41 -28.91 -6.38
N VAL A 320 14.75 -30.09 -5.91
CA VAL A 320 13.93 -31.30 -6.08
C VAL A 320 13.42 -31.77 -4.74
N VAL A 321 12.14 -32.08 -4.67
CA VAL A 321 11.53 -32.65 -3.46
C VAL A 321 12.13 -34.05 -3.23
N SER A 322 12.87 -34.22 -2.16
CA SER A 322 13.57 -35.50 -1.84
C SER A 322 12.70 -36.44 -1.02
N LYS A 323 11.95 -35.89 -0.07
CA LYS A 323 11.11 -36.65 0.86
C LYS A 323 9.93 -35.82 1.33
N ILE A 324 8.78 -36.46 1.47
CA ILE A 324 7.57 -35.87 2.08
C ILE A 324 7.13 -36.79 3.21
N THR A 325 6.95 -36.24 4.41
CA THR A 325 6.31 -36.89 5.56
C THR A 325 4.93 -36.28 5.79
N GLU A 326 4.22 -36.69 6.83
CA GLU A 326 2.90 -36.11 7.14
C GLU A 326 2.98 -34.60 7.37
N ASP A 327 4.05 -34.11 8.03
CA ASP A 327 4.20 -32.69 8.44
C ASP A 327 5.34 -31.92 7.74
N ASP A 328 6.34 -32.65 7.18
CA ASP A 328 7.59 -32.05 6.72
C ASP A 328 7.85 -32.31 5.24
N ILE A 329 8.43 -31.33 4.58
CA ILE A 329 8.92 -31.41 3.21
C ILE A 329 10.43 -31.19 3.20
N TYR A 330 11.14 -32.15 2.65
CA TYR A 330 12.57 -32.02 2.40
C TYR A 330 12.84 -31.81 0.92
N VAL A 331 13.73 -30.88 0.62
CA VAL A 331 14.20 -30.64 -0.75
C VAL A 331 15.69 -30.83 -0.83
N LYS A 332 16.15 -31.21 -2.01
CA LYS A 332 17.57 -31.42 -2.30
C LYS A 332 18.06 -30.36 -3.26
N PHE A 333 19.14 -29.69 -2.90
CA PHE A 333 19.81 -28.76 -3.78
C PHE A 333 20.60 -29.52 -4.85
N PRO A 334 20.35 -29.27 -6.14
CA PRO A 334 21.02 -29.99 -7.23
C PRO A 334 22.55 -29.82 -7.26
N ASP A 335 23.03 -28.65 -6.82
CA ASP A 335 24.44 -28.26 -6.89
C ASP A 335 25.27 -28.91 -5.79
N THR A 336 24.75 -29.01 -4.58
CA THR A 336 25.46 -29.48 -3.38
C THR A 336 25.03 -30.86 -2.94
N ASN A 337 23.90 -31.38 -3.46
CA ASN A 337 23.22 -32.57 -2.96
C ASN A 337 22.78 -32.49 -1.48
N GLU A 338 22.83 -31.30 -0.86
CA GLU A 338 22.40 -31.08 0.52
C GLU A 338 20.87 -31.17 0.62
N GLU A 339 20.37 -31.84 1.64
CA GLU A 339 18.95 -31.83 1.99
C GLU A 339 18.61 -30.68 2.90
N TYR A 340 17.44 -30.06 2.65
CA TYR A 340 16.93 -28.93 3.41
C TYR A 340 15.47 -29.14 3.78
N LEU A 341 15.15 -28.96 5.07
CA LEU A 341 13.77 -28.95 5.57
C LEU A 341 13.11 -27.62 5.25
N VAL A 342 12.06 -27.65 4.42
CA VAL A 342 11.31 -26.47 4.04
C VAL A 342 10.22 -26.19 5.07
N LYS A 343 10.28 -25.02 5.68
CA LYS A 343 9.25 -24.55 6.62
C LYS A 343 8.24 -23.66 5.92
N PRO A 344 6.98 -23.61 6.41
CA PRO A 344 6.01 -22.64 5.96
C PRO A 344 6.53 -21.20 6.16
N GLU A 345 6.23 -20.34 5.20
CA GLU A 345 6.58 -18.93 5.22
C GLU A 345 5.31 -18.07 5.21
N THR A 346 5.40 -16.88 5.78
CA THR A 346 4.29 -15.93 5.85
C THR A 346 4.51 -14.79 4.86
N TRP A 347 3.52 -14.51 4.03
CA TRP A 347 3.43 -13.29 3.22
C TRP A 347 2.41 -12.37 3.85
N GLU A 348 2.77 -11.12 3.97
CA GLU A 348 1.93 -10.10 4.57
C GLU A 348 1.25 -9.25 3.48
N ASN A 349 -0.05 -9.05 3.61
CA ASN A 349 -0.76 -8.01 2.90
C ASN A 349 -0.81 -6.79 3.83
N ILE A 350 -0.15 -5.72 3.40
CA ILE A 350 -0.08 -4.48 4.16
C ILE A 350 -1.11 -3.47 3.68
N ASN A 351 -1.47 -2.56 4.54
CA ASN A 351 -2.15 -1.33 4.20
C ASN A 351 -1.43 -0.17 4.88
N TYR A 352 -1.45 0.99 4.24
CA TYR A 352 -0.87 2.19 4.80
C TYR A 352 -1.88 2.91 5.70
N SER A 353 -1.43 3.35 6.86
CA SER A 353 -2.22 4.12 7.81
C SER A 353 -1.46 5.33 8.32
N LEU A 354 -2.18 6.40 8.64
CA LEU A 354 -1.56 7.57 9.23
C LEU A 354 -1.36 7.35 10.73
N ASN A 355 -0.14 7.53 11.20
CA ASN A 355 0.18 7.62 12.61
C ASN A 355 -0.30 8.98 13.13
N LYS A 356 -1.20 8.96 14.11
CA LYS A 356 -1.80 10.19 14.63
C LYS A 356 -0.85 10.98 15.55
N GLU A 357 0.19 10.35 16.05
CA GLU A 357 1.15 10.98 16.97
C GLU A 357 2.26 11.68 16.20
N THR A 358 2.78 11.03 15.16
CA THR A 358 3.92 11.53 14.37
C THR A 358 3.52 12.18 13.05
N ASN A 359 2.25 12.04 12.61
CA ASN A 359 1.79 12.30 11.24
C ASN A 359 2.59 11.53 10.16
N GLY A 360 3.31 10.50 10.58
CA GLY A 360 3.99 9.58 9.69
C GLY A 360 3.02 8.61 9.03
N ILE A 361 3.48 8.00 7.95
CA ILE A 361 2.75 6.91 7.30
C ILE A 361 3.35 5.59 7.78
N ASP A 362 2.54 4.80 8.50
CA ASP A 362 2.90 3.49 9.01
C ASP A 362 2.29 2.38 8.14
N GLU A 363 2.99 1.26 8.06
CA GLU A 363 2.49 0.03 7.47
C GLU A 363 1.72 -0.77 8.51
N LYS A 364 0.55 -1.27 8.12
CA LYS A 364 -0.27 -2.15 8.96
C LYS A 364 -0.56 -3.43 8.21
N VAL A 365 -0.18 -4.55 8.78
CA VAL A 365 -0.58 -5.88 8.26
C VAL A 365 -2.09 -6.04 8.44
N ILE A 366 -2.79 -6.27 7.33
CA ILE A 366 -4.24 -6.49 7.27
C ILE A 366 -4.60 -7.93 6.97
N GLY A 367 -3.67 -8.69 6.42
CA GLY A 367 -3.84 -10.11 6.13
C GLY A 367 -2.51 -10.83 6.00
N GLU A 368 -2.54 -12.13 6.22
CA GLU A 368 -1.38 -13.01 6.11
C GLU A 368 -1.75 -14.22 5.27
N PHE A 369 -0.83 -14.64 4.42
CA PHE A 369 -0.89 -15.92 3.74
C PHE A 369 0.29 -16.78 4.20
N ILE A 370 -0.01 -17.94 4.78
CA ILE A 370 0.99 -18.89 5.31
C ILE A 370 0.95 -20.14 4.43
N GLN A 371 2.06 -20.45 3.79
CA GLN A 371 2.17 -21.63 2.93
C GLN A 371 3.65 -22.07 2.83
N ILE A 372 3.88 -23.29 2.39
CA ILE A 372 5.19 -23.75 1.95
C ILE A 372 5.66 -22.86 0.79
N PRO A 373 6.86 -22.24 0.87
CA PRO A 373 7.33 -21.27 -0.12
C PRO A 373 7.85 -21.95 -1.41
N LEU A 374 7.10 -22.92 -1.92
CA LEU A 374 7.45 -23.70 -3.10
C LEU A 374 6.37 -23.57 -4.19
N ARG A 375 6.80 -23.71 -5.45
CA ARG A 375 5.95 -23.83 -6.62
C ARG A 375 6.57 -24.84 -7.59
N LEU A 376 5.74 -25.58 -8.34
CA LEU A 376 6.22 -26.42 -9.43
C LEU A 376 7.05 -25.59 -10.43
N ALA A 377 8.18 -26.11 -10.85
CA ALA A 377 9.20 -25.38 -11.60
C ALA A 377 9.72 -26.10 -12.85
N TRP A 378 8.94 -26.94 -13.50
CA TRP A 378 9.29 -27.42 -14.84
C TRP A 378 9.02 -26.35 -15.90
N ALA A 379 7.96 -25.54 -15.70
CA ALA A 379 7.68 -24.39 -16.56
C ALA A 379 7.08 -23.21 -15.80
N ILE A 380 7.38 -21.99 -16.29
CA ILE A 380 6.80 -20.75 -15.80
C ILE A 380 6.66 -19.76 -16.99
N THR A 381 5.76 -18.81 -16.91
CA THR A 381 5.69 -17.78 -17.96
C THR A 381 6.80 -16.74 -17.80
N ILE A 382 7.22 -16.14 -18.91
CA ILE A 382 8.20 -15.04 -18.93
C ILE A 382 7.73 -13.90 -18.02
N HIS A 383 6.44 -13.57 -18.00
CA HIS A 383 5.87 -12.56 -17.11
C HIS A 383 6.06 -12.90 -15.62
N LYS A 384 5.74 -14.12 -15.23
CA LYS A 384 5.89 -14.58 -13.84
C LYS A 384 7.35 -14.80 -13.43
N SER A 385 8.28 -14.92 -14.40
CA SER A 385 9.72 -15.01 -14.14
C SER A 385 10.37 -13.66 -13.84
N GLN A 386 9.65 -12.55 -13.99
CA GLN A 386 10.16 -11.21 -13.71
C GLN A 386 10.60 -11.12 -12.24
N GLY A 387 11.77 -10.54 -11.99
CA GLY A 387 12.38 -10.52 -10.66
C GLY A 387 13.14 -11.79 -10.25
N LEU A 388 12.90 -12.95 -10.91
CA LEU A 388 13.59 -14.21 -10.61
C LEU A 388 14.94 -14.31 -11.32
N THR A 389 15.77 -15.27 -10.86
CA THR A 389 17.07 -15.57 -11.44
C THR A 389 17.24 -17.08 -11.52
N PHE A 390 17.69 -17.58 -12.67
CA PHE A 390 17.87 -19.01 -12.93
C PHE A 390 19.31 -19.28 -13.43
N ASP A 391 19.87 -20.37 -12.97
CA ASP A 391 21.17 -20.84 -13.47
C ASP A 391 21.01 -21.55 -14.82
N LYS A 392 19.88 -22.24 -15.03
CA LYS A 392 19.58 -23.00 -16.24
C LYS A 392 18.13 -22.79 -16.68
N ALA A 393 17.88 -22.47 -17.95
CA ALA A 393 16.55 -22.31 -18.49
C ALA A 393 16.42 -22.79 -19.94
N ILE A 394 15.28 -23.40 -20.27
CA ILE A 394 14.82 -23.63 -21.63
C ILE A 394 13.94 -22.43 -22.01
N ILE A 395 14.31 -21.72 -23.08
CA ILE A 395 13.56 -20.54 -23.50
C ILE A 395 12.74 -20.85 -24.74
N ASP A 396 11.43 -20.75 -24.61
CA ASP A 396 10.47 -20.90 -25.71
C ASP A 396 9.80 -19.55 -25.97
N ALA A 397 10.53 -18.67 -26.66
CA ALA A 397 10.16 -17.30 -26.95
C ALA A 397 10.03 -17.00 -28.47
N GLY A 398 10.06 -18.01 -29.33
CA GLY A 398 9.94 -17.81 -30.79
C GLY A 398 8.59 -17.25 -31.24
N GLN A 399 7.55 -17.39 -30.44
CA GLN A 399 6.22 -16.79 -30.63
C GLN A 399 5.99 -15.63 -29.66
N SER A 400 7.03 -14.80 -29.42
CA SER A 400 6.89 -13.60 -28.62
C SER A 400 5.90 -12.63 -29.29
N PHE A 401 4.92 -12.17 -28.52
CA PHE A 401 3.85 -11.28 -28.99
C PHE A 401 3.98 -9.84 -28.48
N ALA A 402 4.87 -9.60 -27.54
CA ALA A 402 5.09 -8.29 -26.96
C ALA A 402 6.58 -7.91 -26.95
N PRO A 403 6.91 -6.61 -27.11
CA PRO A 403 8.25 -6.10 -26.99
C PRO A 403 8.92 -6.53 -25.68
N GLY A 404 10.23 -6.74 -25.71
CA GLY A 404 11.01 -7.05 -24.51
C GLY A 404 10.90 -8.47 -23.95
N GLN A 405 9.96 -9.31 -24.41
CA GLN A 405 9.78 -10.67 -23.86
C GLN A 405 11.05 -11.52 -23.99
N VAL A 406 11.72 -11.46 -25.15
CA VAL A 406 12.99 -12.20 -25.39
C VAL A 406 14.06 -11.70 -24.43
N TYR A 407 14.21 -10.37 -24.31
CA TYR A 407 15.16 -9.77 -23.38
C TYR A 407 14.89 -10.18 -21.93
N VAL A 408 13.62 -10.12 -21.50
CA VAL A 408 13.23 -10.57 -20.15
C VAL A 408 13.62 -12.02 -19.94
N ALA A 409 13.31 -12.93 -20.87
CA ALA A 409 13.60 -14.35 -20.74
C ALA A 409 15.10 -14.61 -20.63
N LEU A 410 15.90 -14.09 -21.56
CA LEU A 410 17.36 -14.29 -21.57
C LEU A 410 18.03 -13.66 -20.36
N SER A 411 17.58 -12.47 -19.93
CA SER A 411 18.13 -11.76 -18.77
C SER A 411 17.80 -12.41 -17.41
N ARG A 412 16.94 -13.45 -17.38
CA ARG A 412 16.72 -14.26 -16.16
C ARG A 412 17.90 -15.17 -15.86
N CYS A 413 18.69 -15.54 -16.84
CA CYS A 413 19.81 -16.45 -16.67
C CYS A 413 21.09 -15.73 -16.23
N THR A 414 21.92 -16.46 -15.49
CA THR A 414 23.22 -15.98 -14.98
C THR A 414 24.32 -16.05 -16.04
N SER A 415 24.21 -16.99 -16.99
CA SER A 415 25.19 -17.21 -18.06
C SER A 415 24.51 -17.67 -19.36
N LEU A 416 25.21 -17.50 -20.50
CA LEU A 416 24.75 -18.00 -21.80
C LEU A 416 24.76 -19.54 -21.85
N GLU A 417 25.67 -20.18 -21.13
CA GLU A 417 25.79 -21.64 -21.10
C GLU A 417 24.59 -22.32 -20.46
N GLY A 418 23.95 -21.65 -19.51
CA GLY A 418 22.74 -22.13 -18.86
C GLY A 418 21.48 -22.06 -19.73
N ILE A 419 21.55 -21.50 -20.93
CA ILE A 419 20.41 -21.31 -21.82
C ILE A 419 20.31 -22.41 -22.88
N VAL A 420 19.09 -22.95 -23.04
CA VAL A 420 18.68 -23.76 -24.18
C VAL A 420 17.52 -23.08 -24.88
N LEU A 421 17.60 -22.87 -26.20
CA LEU A 421 16.50 -22.30 -26.97
C LEU A 421 15.64 -23.44 -27.54
N HIS A 422 14.38 -23.50 -27.16
CA HIS A 422 13.41 -24.44 -27.74
C HIS A 422 12.92 -23.98 -29.12
N SER A 423 12.92 -22.66 -29.33
CA SER A 423 12.59 -22.01 -30.60
C SER A 423 13.70 -21.03 -30.99
N ARG A 424 13.96 -20.89 -32.31
CA ARG A 424 14.94 -19.94 -32.78
C ARG A 424 14.51 -18.50 -32.51
N ILE A 425 15.46 -17.67 -32.12
CA ILE A 425 15.25 -16.23 -32.01
C ILE A 425 15.53 -15.64 -33.41
N THR A 426 14.54 -14.94 -33.94
CA THR A 426 14.57 -14.26 -35.22
C THR A 426 14.48 -12.75 -35.03
N GLU A 427 14.87 -11.97 -36.03
CA GLU A 427 14.74 -10.50 -35.99
C GLU A 427 13.30 -10.06 -35.73
N HIS A 428 12.30 -10.79 -36.27
CA HIS A 428 10.88 -10.49 -36.04
C HIS A 428 10.42 -10.67 -34.61
N ALA A 429 11.14 -11.46 -33.80
CA ALA A 429 10.84 -11.62 -32.36
C ALA A 429 11.47 -10.49 -31.53
N LEU A 430 12.29 -9.65 -32.14
CA LEU A 430 13.01 -8.56 -31.51
C LEU A 430 12.48 -7.24 -32.07
N PHE A 431 11.71 -6.54 -31.29
CA PHE A 431 11.31 -5.20 -31.65
C PHE A 431 11.30 -4.31 -30.40
N THR A 432 11.75 -3.10 -30.58
CA THR A 432 11.72 -2.07 -29.56
C THR A 432 10.82 -0.94 -30.05
N GLU A 433 9.94 -0.48 -29.21
CA GLU A 433 9.11 0.68 -29.50
C GLU A 433 9.98 1.92 -29.69
N GLU A 434 9.82 2.62 -30.82
CA GLU A 434 10.59 3.83 -31.15
C GLU A 434 10.45 4.92 -30.06
N ARG A 435 9.29 4.97 -29.41
CA ARG A 435 9.03 5.88 -28.29
C ARG A 435 9.96 5.63 -27.11
N ILE A 436 10.26 4.36 -26.79
CA ILE A 436 11.22 3.99 -25.73
C ILE A 436 12.61 4.47 -26.10
N ALA A 437 13.05 4.20 -27.35
CA ALA A 437 14.35 4.63 -27.82
C ALA A 437 14.50 6.17 -27.75
N THR A 438 13.46 6.90 -28.08
CA THR A 438 13.44 8.37 -27.99
C THR A 438 13.51 8.85 -26.54
N PHE A 439 12.72 8.26 -25.64
CA PHE A 439 12.72 8.64 -24.23
C PHE A 439 14.05 8.32 -23.54
N THR A 440 14.69 7.20 -23.85
CA THR A 440 15.95 6.80 -23.22
C THR A 440 17.16 7.63 -23.67
N ARG A 441 17.06 8.37 -24.80
CA ARG A 441 18.08 9.35 -25.19
C ARG A 441 18.21 10.53 -24.24
N ASN A 442 17.23 10.73 -23.34
CA ASN A 442 17.27 11.76 -22.30
C ASN A 442 18.22 11.41 -21.14
N GLU A 443 19.01 10.34 -21.24
CA GLU A 443 20.04 10.03 -20.25
C GLU A 443 21.02 11.19 -20.11
N VAL A 444 21.17 11.69 -18.89
CA VAL A 444 22.00 12.85 -18.57
C VAL A 444 23.32 12.39 -17.98
N LYS A 445 24.40 13.09 -18.36
CA LYS A 445 25.74 12.81 -17.80
C LYS A 445 25.77 13.13 -16.29
N GLU A 446 26.54 12.34 -15.56
CA GLU A 446 26.66 12.40 -14.09
C GLU A 446 27.02 13.80 -13.57
N GLN A 447 27.94 14.50 -14.23
CA GLN A 447 28.34 15.86 -13.84
C GLN A 447 27.18 16.85 -13.93
N VAL A 448 26.30 16.72 -14.93
CA VAL A 448 25.11 17.57 -15.09
C VAL A 448 24.09 17.24 -13.99
N LEU A 449 23.92 15.95 -13.65
CA LEU A 449 23.07 15.53 -12.56
C LEU A 449 23.53 16.08 -11.20
N GLN A 450 24.84 16.12 -10.96
CA GLN A 450 25.41 16.72 -9.73
C GLN A 450 25.12 18.23 -9.63
N GLN A 451 25.27 18.97 -10.73
CA GLN A 451 24.93 20.39 -10.79
C GLN A 451 23.43 20.61 -10.58
N GLN A 452 22.60 19.81 -11.27
CA GLN A 452 21.15 19.86 -11.11
C GLN A 452 20.73 19.56 -9.67
N LEU A 453 21.37 18.57 -9.02
CA LEU A 453 21.11 18.23 -7.63
C LEU A 453 21.36 19.40 -6.71
N GLN A 454 22.49 20.08 -6.83
CA GLN A 454 22.82 21.27 -6.02
C GLN A 454 21.78 22.40 -6.18
N HIS A 455 21.37 22.66 -7.41
CA HIS A 455 20.35 23.67 -7.70
C HIS A 455 18.99 23.30 -7.09
N GLU A 456 18.54 22.06 -7.30
CA GLU A 456 17.25 21.58 -6.81
C GLU A 456 17.22 21.38 -5.29
N GLN A 457 18.36 21.04 -4.66
CA GLN A 457 18.50 21.05 -3.20
C GLN A 457 18.27 22.43 -2.61
N PHE A 458 18.93 23.42 -3.17
CA PHE A 458 18.74 24.81 -2.75
C PHE A 458 17.29 25.24 -2.86
N LYS A 459 16.66 24.95 -4.00
CA LYS A 459 15.25 25.26 -4.23
C LYS A 459 14.33 24.54 -3.23
N TYR A 460 14.59 23.27 -2.95
CA TYR A 460 13.84 22.48 -1.99
C TYR A 460 13.94 23.03 -0.57
N GLU A 461 15.15 23.36 -0.13
CA GLU A 461 15.37 23.97 1.18
C GLU A 461 14.72 25.34 1.29
N SER A 462 14.80 26.14 0.24
CA SER A 462 14.11 27.43 0.15
C SER A 462 12.59 27.30 0.22
N GLU A 463 11.99 26.38 -0.58
CA GLU A 463 10.55 26.11 -0.55
C GLU A 463 10.12 25.59 0.82
N LYS A 464 10.92 24.72 1.46
CA LYS A 464 10.66 24.20 2.81
C LYS A 464 10.67 25.33 3.84
N LEU A 465 11.66 26.20 3.78
CA LEU A 465 11.75 27.36 4.66
C LEU A 465 10.54 28.28 4.53
N ILE A 466 10.19 28.64 3.29
CA ILE A 466 9.00 29.48 3.02
C ILE A 466 7.71 28.81 3.51
N SER A 467 7.56 27.49 3.26
CA SER A 467 6.36 26.74 3.65
C SER A 467 6.14 26.66 5.16
N MET A 468 7.20 26.83 5.96
CA MET A 468 7.08 26.92 7.44
C MET A 468 6.18 28.07 7.86
N PHE A 469 6.07 29.14 7.06
CA PHE A 469 5.23 30.29 7.35
C PHE A 469 3.85 30.24 6.69
N GLN A 470 3.49 29.12 6.04
CA GLN A 470 2.18 28.98 5.39
C GLN A 470 1.07 28.71 6.41
N TRP A 471 0.04 29.56 6.40
CA TRP A 471 -1.09 29.49 7.34
C TRP A 471 -2.38 28.92 6.75
N GLN A 472 -2.42 28.64 5.46
CA GLN A 472 -3.66 28.22 4.78
C GLN A 472 -4.32 27.00 5.45
N ARG A 473 -3.54 25.99 5.85
CA ARG A 473 -4.08 24.80 6.53
C ARG A 473 -4.70 25.10 7.88
N VAL A 474 -4.18 26.08 8.61
CA VAL A 474 -4.74 26.53 9.91
C VAL A 474 -6.05 27.27 9.66
N LEU A 475 -6.06 28.18 8.68
CA LEU A 475 -7.24 28.95 8.32
C LEU A 475 -8.39 28.08 7.79
N ASP A 476 -8.08 27.09 6.92
CA ASP A 476 -9.08 26.14 6.42
C ASP A 476 -9.72 25.35 7.57
N ALA A 477 -8.93 24.92 8.56
CA ALA A 477 -9.44 24.24 9.72
C ALA A 477 -10.32 25.13 10.62
N MET A 478 -9.99 26.42 10.70
CA MET A 478 -10.81 27.39 11.42
C MET A 478 -12.15 27.62 10.72
N TYR A 479 -12.19 27.68 9.38
CA TYR A 479 -13.45 27.75 8.64
C TYR A 479 -14.31 26.50 8.82
N GLU A 480 -13.72 25.30 8.79
CA GLU A 480 -14.44 24.06 9.09
C GLU A 480 -15.03 24.07 10.52
N LEU A 481 -14.30 24.65 11.48
CA LEU A 481 -14.80 24.82 12.86
C LEU A 481 -15.93 25.83 12.92
N GLU A 482 -15.84 26.95 12.23
CA GLU A 482 -16.90 27.98 12.18
C GLU A 482 -18.19 27.39 11.61
N GLU A 483 -18.12 26.71 10.46
CA GLU A 483 -19.28 26.05 9.86
C GLU A 483 -19.91 25.01 10.81
N ALA A 484 -19.09 24.19 11.44
CA ALA A 484 -19.57 23.19 12.40
C ALA A 484 -20.19 23.83 13.65
N THR A 485 -19.68 24.99 14.09
CA THR A 485 -20.24 25.73 15.23
C THR A 485 -21.62 26.26 14.89
N LEU A 486 -21.80 26.80 13.69
CA LEU A 486 -23.08 27.30 13.20
C LEU A 486 -24.15 26.20 13.00
N LEU A 487 -23.72 24.98 12.70
CA LEU A 487 -24.62 23.83 12.46
C LEU A 487 -24.94 23.01 13.75
N SER A 488 -24.24 23.23 14.83
CA SER A 488 -24.34 22.42 16.05
C SER A 488 -25.41 22.93 17.02
N LYS A 489 -26.45 22.15 17.24
CA LYS A 489 -27.64 22.53 18.05
C LYS A 489 -27.52 22.33 19.59
N ASN A 490 -26.39 22.05 20.16
CA ASN A 490 -26.29 21.77 21.61
C ASN A 490 -25.03 22.38 22.25
N ILE A 491 -24.46 23.40 21.63
CA ILE A 491 -23.30 24.08 22.17
C ILE A 491 -23.80 24.96 23.31
N PRO A 492 -23.24 24.87 24.52
CA PRO A 492 -23.57 25.80 25.61
C PRO A 492 -23.18 27.22 25.22
N GLU A 493 -23.99 28.19 25.57
CA GLU A 493 -23.74 29.60 25.25
C GLU A 493 -23.44 29.78 23.75
N GLU A 494 -24.38 29.30 22.91
CA GLU A 494 -24.20 29.17 21.45
C GLU A 494 -23.75 30.48 20.80
N GLU A 495 -24.34 31.61 21.19
CA GLU A 495 -23.98 32.92 20.67
C GLU A 495 -22.53 33.32 21.01
N GLU A 496 -22.10 33.04 22.26
CA GLU A 496 -20.74 33.32 22.71
C GLU A 496 -19.73 32.39 22.02
N ALA A 497 -20.09 31.13 21.84
CA ALA A 497 -19.26 30.16 21.10
C ALA A 497 -19.06 30.56 19.63
N ILE A 498 -20.13 31.01 18.97
CA ILE A 498 -20.06 31.53 17.58
C ILE A 498 -19.18 32.78 17.52
N ALA A 499 -19.39 33.74 18.42
CA ALA A 499 -18.59 34.96 18.49
C ALA A 499 -17.11 34.65 18.75
N PHE A 500 -16.82 33.70 19.64
CA PHE A 500 -15.49 33.25 19.96
C PHE A 500 -14.80 32.62 18.74
N VAL A 501 -15.46 31.68 18.05
CA VAL A 501 -14.87 31.01 16.88
C VAL A 501 -14.65 31.99 15.74
N ARG A 502 -15.57 32.92 15.48
CA ARG A 502 -15.39 34.01 14.49
C ARG A 502 -14.18 34.86 14.80
N LYS A 503 -13.96 35.22 16.05
CA LYS A 503 -12.77 35.96 16.48
C LYS A 503 -11.48 35.20 16.17
N LEU A 504 -11.47 33.87 16.38
CA LEU A 504 -10.33 33.04 16.03
C LEU A 504 -10.10 32.98 14.51
N VAL A 505 -11.18 32.89 13.72
CA VAL A 505 -11.10 32.91 12.24
C VAL A 505 -10.53 34.26 11.77
N ASP A 506 -10.99 35.37 12.30
CA ASP A 506 -10.48 36.73 11.92
C ASP A 506 -9.00 36.85 12.28
N LYS A 507 -8.59 36.38 13.45
CA LYS A 507 -7.17 36.36 13.85
C LYS A 507 -6.33 35.48 12.92
N ALA A 508 -6.79 34.29 12.59
CA ALA A 508 -6.10 33.39 11.66
C ALA A 508 -5.96 34.03 10.26
N ARG A 509 -6.97 34.78 9.79
CA ARG A 509 -6.95 35.53 8.52
C ARG A 509 -5.94 36.68 8.55
N GLU A 510 -5.95 37.49 9.61
CA GLU A 510 -4.98 38.56 9.82
C GLU A 510 -3.54 38.01 9.76
N GLN A 511 -3.27 36.92 10.50
CA GLN A 511 -1.94 36.30 10.55
C GLN A 511 -1.54 35.68 9.21
N LYS A 512 -2.51 35.10 8.46
CA LYS A 512 -2.25 34.62 7.11
C LYS A 512 -1.80 35.74 6.18
N ASP A 513 -2.45 36.88 6.20
CA ASP A 513 -2.11 38.03 5.35
C ASP A 513 -0.70 38.57 5.69
N VAL A 514 -0.32 38.56 6.97
CA VAL A 514 1.05 38.91 7.39
C VAL A 514 2.04 37.88 6.92
N ALA A 515 1.71 36.58 7.05
CA ALA A 515 2.56 35.49 6.62
C ALA A 515 2.77 35.48 5.10
N ASP A 516 1.73 35.74 4.31
CA ASP A 516 1.84 35.83 2.85
C ASP A 516 2.83 36.94 2.41
N LYS A 517 2.75 38.10 3.03
CA LYS A 517 3.70 39.20 2.79
C LYS A 517 5.12 38.82 3.21
N PHE A 518 5.25 38.15 4.33
CA PHE A 518 6.55 37.68 4.83
C PHE A 518 7.17 36.60 3.92
N MET A 519 6.37 35.67 3.42
CA MET A 519 6.81 34.66 2.45
C MET A 519 7.30 35.29 1.14
N ILE A 520 6.65 36.32 0.64
CA ILE A 520 7.10 37.09 -0.54
C ILE A 520 8.45 37.75 -0.28
N GLN A 521 8.66 38.32 0.91
CA GLN A 521 9.96 38.89 1.28
C GLN A 521 11.06 37.86 1.34
N LEU A 522 10.79 36.68 1.94
CA LEU A 522 11.74 35.56 1.98
C LEU A 522 12.09 35.05 0.59
N ASP A 523 11.08 34.90 -0.27
CA ASP A 523 11.27 34.46 -1.67
C ASP A 523 12.15 35.44 -2.45
N SER A 524 11.96 36.74 -2.27
CA SER A 524 12.81 37.78 -2.86
C SER A 524 14.28 37.65 -2.38
N ILE A 525 14.53 37.43 -1.09
CA ILE A 525 15.88 37.27 -0.56
C ILE A 525 16.53 35.98 -1.10
N LEU A 526 15.76 34.90 -1.23
CA LEU A 526 16.23 33.61 -1.72
C LEU A 526 16.45 33.59 -3.24
N SER A 527 15.74 34.43 -3.98
CA SER A 527 15.86 34.55 -5.45
C SER A 527 17.03 35.44 -5.88
N ASP A 528 17.61 36.22 -4.99
CA ASP A 528 18.75 37.06 -5.32
C ASP A 528 20.01 36.20 -5.45
N THR A 529 20.64 36.21 -6.63
CA THR A 529 21.80 35.38 -6.98
C THR A 529 23.07 35.67 -6.18
N ALA A 530 23.05 36.69 -5.35
CA ALA A 530 24.11 37.04 -4.40
C ALA A 530 24.02 36.24 -3.07
N PHE A 531 23.41 35.07 -3.07
CA PHE A 531 23.07 34.23 -1.90
C PHE A 531 24.18 34.04 -0.86
N SER A 532 25.44 34.02 -1.29
CA SER A 532 26.57 33.88 -0.36
C SER A 532 26.79 35.12 0.53
N LYS A 533 26.26 36.30 0.15
CA LYS A 533 26.42 37.54 0.89
C LYS A 533 25.33 37.83 1.94
N ASP A 534 24.12 37.25 1.76
CA ASP A 534 22.97 37.60 2.58
C ASP A 534 22.45 36.50 3.53
N MET A 535 23.21 35.42 3.73
CA MET A 535 22.82 34.35 4.67
C MET A 535 22.61 34.85 6.10
N ALA A 536 23.38 35.86 6.55
CA ALA A 536 23.20 36.47 7.86
C ALA A 536 21.86 37.20 7.95
N LEU A 537 21.51 37.97 6.92
CA LEU A 537 20.23 38.68 6.81
C LEU A 537 19.06 37.70 6.78
N LEU A 538 19.17 36.61 5.99
CA LEU A 538 18.15 35.58 5.92
C LEU A 538 17.91 34.95 7.29
N LYS A 539 18.99 34.53 7.98
CA LYS A 539 18.91 33.94 9.33
C LYS A 539 18.24 34.89 10.33
N GLU A 540 18.65 36.14 10.34
CA GLU A 540 18.06 37.14 11.23
C GLU A 540 16.57 37.36 10.95
N ARG A 541 16.18 37.46 9.67
CA ARG A 541 14.79 37.63 9.26
C ARG A 541 13.93 36.43 9.62
N VAL A 542 14.41 35.22 9.34
CA VAL A 542 13.73 33.98 9.69
C VAL A 542 13.54 33.86 11.20
N LYS A 543 14.59 34.12 12.01
CA LYS A 543 14.51 34.10 13.47
C LYS A 543 13.47 35.10 14.01
N LYS A 544 13.46 36.34 13.51
CA LYS A 544 12.44 37.33 13.88
C LYS A 544 11.04 36.89 13.47
N GLY A 545 10.89 36.32 12.27
CA GLY A 545 9.63 35.78 11.78
C GLY A 545 9.11 34.64 12.68
N ILE A 546 9.94 33.67 13.02
CA ILE A 546 9.58 32.58 13.93
C ILE A 546 9.07 33.13 15.26
N GLY A 547 9.84 34.04 15.90
CA GLY A 547 9.46 34.66 17.17
C GLY A 547 8.09 35.34 17.11
N TYR A 548 7.82 36.10 16.04
CA TYR A 548 6.55 36.76 15.83
C TYR A 548 5.39 35.78 15.66
N PHE A 549 5.51 34.84 14.73
CA PHE A 549 4.42 33.93 14.39
C PHE A 549 4.16 32.91 15.50
N VAL A 550 5.18 32.41 16.20
CA VAL A 550 5.01 31.52 17.34
C VAL A 550 4.25 32.24 18.46
N LYS A 551 4.64 33.48 18.80
CA LYS A 551 3.98 34.27 19.84
C LYS A 551 2.52 34.57 19.48
N SER A 552 2.28 35.04 18.27
CA SER A 552 0.92 35.34 17.81
C SER A 552 0.02 34.10 17.76
N LEU A 553 0.51 32.99 17.20
CA LEU A 553 -0.27 31.74 17.12
C LEU A 553 -0.57 31.18 18.54
N TYR A 554 0.41 31.22 19.42
CA TYR A 554 0.26 30.71 20.77
C TYR A 554 -0.71 31.55 21.60
N GLU A 555 -0.52 32.86 21.66
CA GLU A 555 -1.28 33.73 22.53
C GLU A 555 -2.67 34.05 21.99
N GLU A 556 -2.82 34.30 20.68
CA GLU A 556 -4.07 34.75 20.09
C GLU A 556 -5.01 33.63 19.66
N ILE A 557 -4.47 32.42 19.37
CA ILE A 557 -5.26 31.30 18.84
C ILE A 557 -5.17 30.07 19.73
N PHE A 558 -3.98 29.54 19.94
CA PHE A 558 -3.77 28.26 20.63
C PHE A 558 -4.25 28.25 22.08
N LYS A 559 -3.80 29.23 22.87
CA LYS A 559 -4.16 29.38 24.27
C LYS A 559 -5.67 29.62 24.47
N PRO A 560 -6.33 30.55 23.77
CA PRO A 560 -7.79 30.69 23.85
C PRO A 560 -8.54 29.42 23.43
N LEU A 561 -8.10 28.74 22.36
CA LEU A 561 -8.70 27.48 21.90
C LEU A 561 -8.56 26.37 22.95
N SER A 562 -7.42 26.30 23.64
CA SER A 562 -7.16 25.35 24.74
C SER A 562 -8.14 25.56 25.90
N VAL A 563 -8.37 26.82 26.28
CA VAL A 563 -9.33 27.15 27.35
C VAL A 563 -10.74 26.77 26.92
N TYR A 564 -11.14 27.12 25.72
CA TYR A 564 -12.45 26.74 25.16
C TYR A 564 -12.63 25.22 25.10
N LEU A 565 -11.63 24.48 24.63
CA LEU A 565 -11.68 23.02 24.58
C LEU A 565 -11.88 22.41 25.97
N LYS A 566 -11.22 22.94 27.00
CA LYS A 566 -11.41 22.49 28.38
C LYS A 566 -12.85 22.72 28.90
N SER A 567 -13.49 23.85 28.50
CA SER A 567 -14.85 24.18 28.93
C SER A 567 -15.95 23.28 28.34
N ILE A 568 -15.72 22.75 27.14
CA ILE A 568 -16.66 21.86 26.42
C ILE A 568 -16.35 20.37 26.57
N ASN A 569 -15.15 20.02 27.08
CA ASN A 569 -14.71 18.63 27.21
C ASN A 569 -15.64 17.82 28.12
N GLY A 570 -15.88 16.55 27.80
CA GLY A 570 -16.73 15.65 28.60
C GLY A 570 -18.23 15.79 28.35
N LYS A 571 -18.73 16.73 27.54
CA LYS A 571 -20.15 16.90 27.24
C LYS A 571 -20.63 15.86 26.20
N PRO A 572 -21.48 14.87 26.56
CA PRO A 572 -21.73 13.69 25.73
C PRO A 572 -22.43 13.99 24.38
N LYS A 573 -23.24 15.03 24.31
CA LYS A 573 -23.96 15.44 23.10
C LYS A 573 -23.08 16.18 22.07
N LEU A 574 -21.86 16.59 22.45
CA LEU A 574 -20.94 17.39 21.65
C LEU A 574 -19.75 16.58 21.08
N LYS A 575 -19.75 15.26 21.20
CA LYS A 575 -18.60 14.41 20.83
C LYS A 575 -18.02 14.71 19.44
N LYS A 576 -18.88 14.90 18.42
CA LYS A 576 -18.40 15.21 17.04
C LYS A 576 -17.78 16.60 16.97
N TYR A 577 -18.39 17.58 17.60
CA TYR A 577 -17.89 18.96 17.64
C TYR A 577 -16.56 19.05 18.40
N ILE A 578 -16.48 18.43 19.59
CA ILE A 578 -15.23 18.35 20.36
C ILE A 578 -14.10 17.72 19.54
N LEU A 579 -14.37 16.65 18.78
CA LEU A 579 -13.36 16.04 17.90
C LEU A 579 -12.86 17.01 16.83
N LEU A 580 -13.71 17.91 16.34
CA LEU A 580 -13.31 18.92 15.36
C LEU A 580 -12.46 20.02 16.03
N VAL A 581 -12.89 20.51 17.21
CA VAL A 581 -12.10 21.47 18.00
C VAL A 581 -10.72 20.91 18.32
N VAL A 582 -10.63 19.64 18.73
CA VAL A 582 -9.35 18.93 18.96
C VAL A 582 -8.51 18.88 17.68
N ALA A 583 -9.13 18.62 16.53
CA ALA A 583 -8.37 18.57 15.27
C ALA A 583 -7.78 19.94 14.90
N VAL A 584 -8.50 21.02 15.15
CA VAL A 584 -7.99 22.38 14.95
C VAL A 584 -6.88 22.70 15.96
N TYR A 585 -7.10 22.35 17.23
CA TYR A 585 -6.08 22.50 18.27
C TYR A 585 -4.77 21.76 17.89
N ASP A 586 -4.88 20.50 17.45
CA ASP A 586 -3.72 19.70 17.02
C ASP A 586 -2.98 20.34 15.85
N LYS A 587 -3.70 20.92 14.87
CA LYS A 587 -3.06 21.66 13.74
C LYS A 587 -2.31 22.90 14.21
N CYS A 588 -2.88 23.66 15.13
CA CYS A 588 -2.21 24.83 15.72
C CYS A 588 -0.96 24.40 16.52
N TRP A 589 -1.09 23.34 17.31
CA TRP A 589 0.02 22.78 18.10
C TRP A 589 1.17 22.36 17.17
N GLN A 590 0.87 21.62 16.11
CA GLN A 590 1.86 21.20 15.12
C GLN A 590 2.58 22.39 14.47
N LYS A 591 1.83 23.43 14.13
CA LYS A 591 2.40 24.64 13.52
C LYS A 591 3.34 25.39 14.47
N VAL A 592 3.00 25.49 15.75
CA VAL A 592 3.89 26.07 16.76
C VAL A 592 5.15 25.23 16.94
N SER A 593 5.01 23.88 17.06
CA SER A 593 6.15 22.97 17.16
C SER A 593 7.08 23.08 15.96
N GLU A 594 6.52 23.03 14.73
CA GLU A 594 7.29 23.14 13.48
C GLU A 594 8.16 24.41 13.45
N LEU A 595 7.58 25.54 13.85
CA LEU A 595 8.30 26.82 13.90
C LEU A 595 9.36 26.85 14.99
N GLN A 596 9.06 26.37 16.20
CA GLN A 596 10.00 26.39 17.34
C GLN A 596 11.16 25.41 17.18
N GLU A 597 10.92 24.24 16.61
CA GLU A 597 11.92 23.18 16.40
C GLU A 597 12.78 23.40 15.16
N SER A 598 12.57 24.53 14.47
CA SER A 598 13.35 24.89 13.29
C SER A 598 14.82 25.11 13.67
N THR A 599 15.75 24.69 12.80
CA THR A 599 17.20 24.92 12.93
C THR A 599 17.61 26.38 12.93
N PHE A 600 16.68 27.29 12.60
CA PHE A 600 16.87 28.75 12.63
C PHE A 600 16.49 29.37 13.97
N ASN A 601 15.95 28.58 14.90
CA ASN A 601 15.52 29.04 16.22
C ASN A 601 16.47 28.52 17.29
N ASP A 602 17.04 29.41 18.10
CA ASP A 602 17.98 29.06 19.17
C ASP A 602 17.26 28.90 20.52
N GLU A 603 16.00 29.32 20.65
CA GLU A 603 15.25 29.34 21.90
C GLU A 603 13.82 28.76 21.74
N ILE A 604 13.45 27.86 22.67
CA ILE A 604 12.06 27.42 22.80
C ILE A 604 11.30 28.49 23.56
N LEU A 605 10.39 29.21 22.84
CA LEU A 605 9.64 30.32 23.43
C LEU A 605 8.52 29.86 24.37
N PHE A 606 7.95 28.70 24.12
CA PHE A 606 6.86 28.11 24.91
C PHE A 606 7.10 26.63 25.12
N ASP A 607 6.91 26.17 26.34
CA ASP A 607 6.91 24.74 26.67
C ASP A 607 5.61 24.09 26.14
N LEU A 608 5.72 23.34 25.06
CA LEU A 608 4.60 22.62 24.43
C LEU A 608 4.51 21.16 24.90
N ALA A 609 5.24 20.77 25.96
CA ALA A 609 5.35 19.39 26.42
C ALA A 609 4.01 18.74 26.82
N GLN A 610 2.98 19.54 27.03
CA GLN A 610 1.60 19.11 27.18
C GLN A 610 0.79 19.39 25.92
N ARG A 611 1.02 18.57 24.88
CA ARG A 611 -0.05 18.35 23.88
C ARG A 611 -1.31 18.05 24.69
N PHE A 612 -2.47 18.61 24.31
CA PHE A 612 -3.73 18.23 24.91
C PHE A 612 -3.82 16.71 24.81
N GLU A 613 -3.24 16.03 25.80
CA GLU A 613 -3.60 14.65 26.04
C GLU A 613 -5.12 14.76 26.11
N LYS A 614 -5.81 14.09 25.15
CA LYS A 614 -7.12 13.57 25.47
C LYS A 614 -6.84 13.02 26.86
N GLU A 615 -7.24 13.77 27.94
CA GLU A 615 -7.63 13.05 29.10
C GLU A 615 -8.41 11.94 28.45
N LYS A 616 -7.75 10.75 28.33
CA LYS A 616 -8.54 9.58 28.23
C LYS A 616 -9.57 9.99 29.24
N VAL A 617 -10.79 10.44 28.75
CA VAL A 617 -11.94 10.13 29.51
C VAL A 617 -11.66 8.64 29.63
N GLU A 618 -10.92 8.33 30.67
CA GLU A 618 -11.27 7.26 31.50
C GLU A 618 -12.71 7.65 31.89
N ALA A 619 -13.60 7.45 30.89
CA ALA A 619 -14.45 6.35 31.13
C ALA A 619 -13.49 5.35 31.68
N LYS A 620 -13.42 5.27 33.05
CA LYS A 620 -13.18 4.04 33.73
C LYS A 620 -14.12 3.01 33.04
N LYS A 621 -13.77 2.67 31.82
CA LYS A 621 -13.59 1.33 31.41
C LYS A 621 -12.25 0.99 32.07
N SER A 622 -12.27 0.81 33.42
CA SER A 622 -11.78 -0.46 33.94
C SER A 622 -11.97 -1.36 32.75
N LYS A 623 -10.92 -2.02 32.24
CA LYS A 623 -11.11 -3.22 31.43
C LYS A 623 -12.08 -4.02 32.25
N VAL A 624 -13.40 -3.74 32.07
CA VAL A 624 -14.47 -4.57 32.55
C VAL A 624 -14.17 -5.81 31.77
N GLU A 625 -13.64 -6.83 32.44
CA GLU A 625 -13.44 -8.13 31.89
C GLU A 625 -14.65 -8.40 31.00
N LYS A 626 -14.42 -8.82 29.76
CA LYS A 626 -15.50 -9.16 28.84
C LYS A 626 -16.44 -10.09 29.60
N GLY A 627 -17.69 -9.61 29.94
CA GLY A 627 -18.62 -10.35 30.78
C GLY A 627 -18.84 -9.80 32.19
N ALA A 628 -18.11 -8.79 32.71
CA ALA A 628 -18.32 -8.28 34.06
C ALA A 628 -19.71 -7.64 34.22
N SER A 629 -20.24 -6.99 33.16
CA SER A 629 -21.63 -6.47 33.18
C SER A 629 -22.66 -7.58 33.19
N SER A 630 -22.43 -8.70 32.50
CA SER A 630 -23.31 -9.88 32.54
C SER A 630 -23.23 -10.56 33.91
N LYS A 631 -22.05 -10.69 34.53
CA LYS A 631 -21.84 -11.25 35.87
C LYS A 631 -22.57 -10.44 36.95
N GLU A 632 -22.60 -9.12 36.82
CA GLU A 632 -23.34 -8.27 37.77
C GLU A 632 -24.87 -8.45 37.63
N SER A 633 -25.40 -8.58 36.40
CA SER A 633 -26.81 -8.97 36.22
C SER A 633 -27.11 -10.35 36.79
N LEU A 634 -26.20 -11.31 36.64
CA LEU A 634 -26.32 -12.64 37.23
C LEU A 634 -26.38 -12.58 38.76
N ALA A 635 -25.51 -11.78 39.38
CA ALA A 635 -25.49 -11.64 40.84
C ALA A 635 -26.84 -11.12 41.42
N TYR A 636 -27.43 -10.12 40.77
CA TYR A 636 -28.76 -9.65 41.15
C TYR A 636 -29.86 -10.70 40.95
N PHE A 637 -29.76 -11.48 39.86
CA PHE A 637 -30.72 -12.54 39.56
C PHE A 637 -30.64 -13.69 40.59
N ILE A 638 -29.42 -14.09 40.96
CA ILE A 638 -29.18 -15.09 42.01
C ILE A 638 -29.67 -14.60 43.38
N ALA A 639 -29.56 -13.28 43.64
CA ALA A 639 -30.09 -12.63 44.83
C ALA A 639 -31.63 -12.52 44.84
N GLY A 640 -32.34 -13.12 43.88
CA GLY A 640 -33.79 -13.20 43.83
C GLY A 640 -34.51 -12.00 43.21
N LYS A 641 -33.79 -11.10 42.52
CA LYS A 641 -34.39 -9.98 41.81
C LYS A 641 -34.92 -10.42 40.43
N THR A 642 -36.08 -9.91 40.06
CA THR A 642 -36.67 -10.13 38.72
C THR A 642 -35.90 -9.39 37.64
N ILE A 643 -36.00 -9.83 36.38
CA ILE A 643 -35.34 -9.19 35.22
C ILE A 643 -35.72 -7.70 35.12
N SER A 644 -37.01 -7.37 35.41
CA SER A 644 -37.51 -5.99 35.39
C SER A 644 -36.88 -5.13 36.49
N GLU A 645 -36.77 -5.67 37.72
CA GLU A 645 -36.11 -4.99 38.83
C GLU A 645 -34.62 -4.76 38.56
N ILE A 646 -33.91 -5.75 37.97
CA ILE A 646 -32.53 -5.63 37.60
C ILE A 646 -32.34 -4.56 36.52
N ALA A 647 -33.25 -4.48 35.55
CA ALA A 647 -33.26 -3.45 34.53
C ALA A 647 -33.36 -2.05 35.11
N VAL A 648 -34.24 -1.85 36.12
CA VAL A 648 -34.38 -0.58 36.82
C VAL A 648 -33.14 -0.27 37.68
N ILE A 649 -32.66 -1.22 38.48
CA ILE A 649 -31.50 -1.05 39.38
C ILE A 649 -30.26 -0.66 38.57
N ARG A 650 -30.08 -1.29 37.41
CA ARG A 650 -28.90 -1.09 36.57
C ARG A 650 -29.07 -0.02 35.47
N ASN A 651 -30.22 0.63 35.42
CA ASN A 651 -30.59 1.60 34.40
C ASN A 651 -30.34 1.08 32.99
N MET A 652 -30.82 -0.14 32.70
CA MET A 652 -30.68 -0.85 31.45
C MET A 652 -32.03 -1.25 30.86
N ALA A 653 -32.07 -1.50 29.56
CA ALA A 653 -33.25 -2.08 28.94
C ALA A 653 -33.45 -3.54 29.42
N VAL A 654 -34.69 -3.98 29.61
CA VAL A 654 -35.06 -5.37 29.98
C VAL A 654 -34.39 -6.36 29.02
N SER A 655 -34.43 -6.11 27.70
CA SER A 655 -33.80 -6.94 26.69
C SER A 655 -32.26 -7.06 26.79
N THR A 656 -31.61 -6.07 27.41
CA THR A 656 -30.18 -6.12 27.70
C THR A 656 -29.90 -7.07 28.87
N VAL A 657 -30.72 -7.00 29.93
CA VAL A 657 -30.60 -7.91 31.08
C VAL A 657 -30.89 -9.35 30.65
N GLU A 658 -31.94 -9.57 29.85
CA GLU A 658 -32.23 -10.88 29.24
C GLU A 658 -31.05 -11.41 28.46
N SER A 659 -30.37 -10.55 27.65
CA SER A 659 -29.18 -10.94 26.88
C SER A 659 -28.01 -11.30 27.78
N HIS A 660 -27.79 -10.60 28.88
CA HIS A 660 -26.78 -10.92 29.88
C HIS A 660 -27.01 -12.29 30.51
N LEU A 661 -28.27 -12.58 30.93
CA LEU A 661 -28.60 -13.86 31.55
C LEU A 661 -28.56 -15.03 30.54
N ALA A 662 -28.91 -14.79 29.29
CA ALA A 662 -28.82 -15.79 28.23
C ALA A 662 -27.38 -16.31 27.98
N GLU A 663 -26.34 -15.54 28.29
CA GLU A 663 -24.95 -15.98 28.24
C GLU A 663 -24.67 -17.09 29.25
N PHE A 664 -25.27 -16.99 30.45
CA PHE A 664 -25.09 -17.96 31.53
C PHE A 664 -25.95 -19.22 31.33
N VAL A 665 -27.04 -19.15 30.56
CA VAL A 665 -27.78 -20.32 30.09
C VAL A 665 -26.91 -21.09 29.07
N LYS A 666 -26.16 -20.38 28.22
CA LYS A 666 -25.24 -20.99 27.27
C LYS A 666 -24.05 -21.70 27.92
N SER A 667 -23.54 -21.17 29.06
CA SER A 667 -22.46 -21.79 29.82
C SER A 667 -22.94 -22.90 30.79
N GLY A 668 -24.24 -23.06 30.96
CA GLY A 668 -24.83 -24.02 31.92
C GLY A 668 -24.84 -23.54 33.36
N GLU A 669 -24.46 -22.28 33.65
CA GLU A 669 -24.46 -21.70 34.99
C GLU A 669 -25.88 -21.32 35.45
N LEU A 670 -26.82 -21.12 34.53
CA LEU A 670 -28.23 -20.88 34.79
C LEU A 670 -29.11 -21.94 34.12
N GLU A 671 -29.98 -22.55 34.89
CA GLU A 671 -30.94 -23.52 34.39
C GLU A 671 -32.07 -22.79 33.62
N ILE A 672 -32.35 -23.27 32.41
CA ILE A 672 -33.40 -22.71 31.57
C ILE A 672 -34.79 -22.79 32.17
N ALA A 673 -35.03 -23.77 33.04
CA ALA A 673 -36.30 -23.95 33.75
C ALA A 673 -36.72 -22.74 34.60
N ARG A 674 -35.81 -21.83 34.93
CA ARG A 674 -36.10 -20.55 35.59
C ARG A 674 -36.78 -19.51 34.69
N PHE A 675 -36.74 -19.71 33.37
CA PHE A 675 -37.20 -18.75 32.37
C PHE A 675 -38.33 -19.33 31.51
N LEU A 676 -38.24 -20.61 31.13
CA LEU A 676 -39.16 -21.27 30.22
C LEU A 676 -39.57 -22.64 30.74
N SER A 677 -40.86 -22.97 30.61
CA SER A 677 -41.36 -24.31 30.92
C SER A 677 -40.93 -25.36 29.91
N VAL A 678 -40.98 -26.63 30.26
CA VAL A 678 -40.68 -27.75 29.40
C VAL A 678 -41.56 -27.76 28.14
N GLU A 679 -42.83 -27.39 28.27
CA GLU A 679 -43.80 -27.31 27.17
C GLU A 679 -43.42 -26.21 26.20
N GLN A 680 -43.02 -25.02 26.71
CA GLN A 680 -42.55 -23.90 25.90
C GLN A 680 -41.25 -24.23 25.14
N LEU A 681 -40.31 -24.88 25.80
CA LEU A 681 -39.07 -25.34 25.16
C LEU A 681 -39.35 -26.35 24.04
N ASN A 682 -40.24 -27.30 24.24
CA ASN A 682 -40.61 -28.26 23.20
C ASN A 682 -41.30 -27.60 22.02
N THR A 683 -42.13 -26.58 22.27
CA THR A 683 -42.76 -25.79 21.21
C THR A 683 -41.71 -25.04 20.34
N ILE A 684 -40.77 -24.36 21.00
CA ILE A 684 -39.68 -23.63 20.31
C ILE A 684 -38.81 -24.63 19.56
N LYS A 685 -38.44 -25.77 20.16
CA LYS A 685 -37.64 -26.82 19.54
C LYS A 685 -38.27 -27.38 18.26
N LYS A 686 -39.59 -27.66 18.31
CA LYS A 686 -40.32 -28.18 17.16
C LYS A 686 -40.31 -27.19 15.95
N VAL A 687 -40.50 -25.91 16.23
CA VAL A 687 -40.45 -24.87 15.19
C VAL A 687 -39.02 -24.68 14.67
N LEU A 688 -38.01 -24.70 15.54
CA LEU A 688 -36.60 -24.63 15.16
C LEU A 688 -36.18 -25.77 14.21
N LEU A 689 -36.59 -26.99 14.48
CA LEU A 689 -36.33 -28.16 13.64
C LEU A 689 -37.09 -28.10 12.29
N THR A 690 -38.26 -27.49 12.29
CA THR A 690 -39.08 -27.38 11.06
C THR A 690 -38.55 -26.27 10.14
N THR A 691 -38.10 -25.14 10.69
CA THR A 691 -37.63 -23.99 9.90
C THR A 691 -36.15 -24.07 9.53
N ASN A 692 -35.38 -24.89 10.26
CA ASN A 692 -33.91 -24.98 10.15
C ASN A 692 -33.18 -23.63 10.26
N GLU A 693 -33.80 -22.62 10.90
CA GLU A 693 -33.34 -21.26 11.02
C GLU A 693 -33.03 -20.91 12.47
N LYS A 694 -31.79 -20.36 12.74
CA LYS A 694 -31.35 -19.97 14.07
C LYS A 694 -31.58 -18.48 14.39
N SER A 695 -32.27 -17.75 13.51
CA SER A 695 -32.58 -16.34 13.70
C SER A 695 -33.77 -16.16 14.65
N THR A 696 -33.54 -15.44 15.77
CA THR A 696 -34.62 -15.14 16.75
C THR A 696 -35.79 -14.37 16.15
N SER A 697 -35.59 -13.59 15.08
CA SER A 697 -36.64 -12.84 14.40
C SER A 697 -37.54 -13.78 13.57
N VAL A 698 -36.96 -14.75 12.86
CA VAL A 698 -37.70 -15.74 12.09
C VAL A 698 -38.49 -16.68 13.02
N LEU A 699 -37.83 -17.16 14.07
CA LEU A 699 -38.48 -18.01 15.07
C LEU A 699 -39.67 -17.32 15.75
N ARG A 700 -39.53 -16.01 16.07
CA ARG A 700 -40.58 -15.25 16.70
C ARG A 700 -41.80 -15.10 15.79
N GLN A 701 -41.60 -14.86 14.50
CA GLN A 701 -42.68 -14.81 13.52
C GLN A 701 -43.39 -16.19 13.36
N ALA A 702 -42.60 -17.25 13.28
CA ALA A 702 -43.11 -18.63 13.14
C ALA A 702 -43.90 -19.08 14.42
N LEU A 703 -43.61 -18.47 15.56
CA LEU A 703 -44.31 -18.68 16.85
C LEU A 703 -45.36 -17.60 17.15
N ASN A 704 -45.91 -16.93 16.12
CA ASN A 704 -46.98 -15.93 16.22
C ASN A 704 -46.68 -14.80 17.26
N ASN A 705 -45.41 -14.48 17.50
CA ASN A 705 -44.93 -13.51 18.46
C ASN A 705 -45.26 -13.81 19.93
N GLU A 706 -45.54 -15.06 20.28
CA GLU A 706 -45.86 -15.49 21.65
C GLU A 706 -44.67 -15.38 22.62
N PHE A 707 -43.43 -15.38 22.10
CA PHE A 707 -42.21 -15.31 22.89
C PHE A 707 -41.44 -14.03 22.67
N SER A 708 -40.80 -13.52 23.71
CA SER A 708 -39.86 -12.39 23.62
C SER A 708 -38.57 -12.78 22.90
N TYR A 709 -37.82 -11.80 22.37
CA TYR A 709 -36.51 -12.03 21.82
C TYR A 709 -35.51 -12.60 22.83
N GLY A 710 -35.70 -12.24 24.15
CA GLY A 710 -34.88 -12.73 25.25
C GLY A 710 -35.13 -14.21 25.51
N GLU A 711 -36.39 -14.61 25.62
CA GLU A 711 -36.80 -16.01 25.81
C GLU A 711 -36.33 -16.90 24.68
N LEU A 712 -36.50 -16.48 23.43
CA LEU A 712 -36.00 -17.23 22.27
C LEU A 712 -34.46 -17.37 22.26
N ARG A 713 -33.75 -16.33 22.68
CA ARG A 713 -32.31 -16.37 22.81
C ARG A 713 -31.85 -17.33 23.91
N MET A 714 -32.55 -17.34 25.06
CA MET A 714 -32.29 -18.27 26.15
C MET A 714 -32.54 -19.71 25.72
N ALA A 715 -33.62 -20.00 25.02
CA ALA A 715 -33.93 -21.32 24.49
C ALA A 715 -32.84 -21.77 23.48
N LEU A 716 -32.45 -20.94 22.52
CA LEU A 716 -31.39 -21.26 21.57
C LEU A 716 -30.06 -21.54 22.29
N ASN A 717 -29.70 -20.71 23.27
CA ASN A 717 -28.47 -20.90 24.02
C ASN A 717 -28.50 -22.20 24.84
N HIS A 718 -29.68 -22.60 25.34
CA HIS A 718 -29.87 -23.88 26.03
C HIS A 718 -29.66 -25.07 25.08
N PHE A 719 -30.24 -25.01 23.87
CA PHE A 719 -30.03 -26.09 22.87
C PHE A 719 -28.57 -26.16 22.38
N ILE A 720 -27.88 -25.01 22.28
CA ILE A 720 -26.43 -24.98 22.01
C ILE A 720 -25.64 -25.64 23.15
N PHE A 721 -26.00 -25.36 24.41
CA PHE A 721 -25.38 -26.00 25.57
C PHE A 721 -25.55 -27.51 25.57
N LEU A 722 -26.74 -28.01 25.21
CA LEU A 722 -27.02 -29.44 25.08
C LEU A 722 -26.43 -30.07 23.81
N LYS A 723 -25.82 -29.31 22.92
CA LYS A 723 -25.30 -29.73 21.61
C LYS A 723 -26.40 -30.34 20.71
N GLU A 724 -27.60 -29.84 20.82
CA GLU A 724 -28.76 -30.31 20.05
C GLU A 724 -28.96 -29.53 18.73
N ILE A 725 -28.28 -28.36 18.58
CA ILE A 725 -28.36 -27.49 17.39
C ILE A 725 -27.00 -26.89 17.04
#